data_54511f2d4dd817d9553fcc6830f0f936
#
_entry.id   54511f2d4dd817d9553fcc6830f0f936
#
_cell.length_a   1.000
_cell.length_b   1.000
_cell.length_c   1.000
_cell.angle_alpha   90.00
_cell.angle_beta   90.00
_cell.angle_gamma   90.00
#
_symmetry.space_group_name_H-M   'P 1'
#
loop_
_entity.id
_entity.type
_entity.pdbx_description
1 polymer ?
#
loop_
_entity_poly.entity_id
_entity_poly.type
_entity_poly.pdbx_seq_one_letter_code
_entity_poly.pdbx_strand_id
1 'polypeptide(L)'
;MQEESSGITFSFPPGEEAIVSRLVQQTPGALDFLARHGLPVARPVQVILDESIDLPGPRVHVIPHREIRIPLRAPGVLEDGYLQADPWMYFYFKGLSLLGMYTLRAGLPAAGHRIFGEISSPNLVLPPWFFEGTSALLYSSYTGTRVTDPYHTAIFRASVPDDISQVSNHPGRWPGYHAYRVYGIPFMEWILSRYGWEKIREFLLVHGGGVIPIEIDLKAVEVFGKTWPALWSDFIQETPGTGGTRDGMLIEGYWPEPFIYWNASGVYPGRKQVRQRGRYGYPDSDNVLWISEYGLDGIVRIVGHRGGAILEPGKEHIWDPGPGGVAVSRKGSRPLIVFYRVEESPVGVQIAVLRELPAPAGVIQLSGPVRDESGRVAVSANTGGNWDIWVYDTAWKRVTDSASVEMDPWWTQGGLVFSSNFHGTFQILRTDMTTAAGSGQGAVLPRNDACLDLSDSGWLVERGRIEGTHVSSKDPPASAFREPEPAAGLEPLPYSPWPSMVPNFIAPDLYAGPADVQAGLAAWGRDVSGDYTLRAGFRYSFDLDYISLQAGTGIKSVFLAFARYPLSYDPANTPKTEESRHEISVGMKPPGMPWASLSLHRLTYEPLNKDGDEGKRDHELWGDLSLKGRIGTFSPSLTAEAYSGGRRSLYGSLRFLYGKDLFLLARVQAGKSWGEVSPGHGTFRVGGDVGEGYFTRRPSRLFPIRGFSANILEADRAVTTSIEVFCPLAEIHQGHKTLPLFLHRLSLGAFVDAGVCSGALSRNQMIAGAGFELITSLEIAWGNLSAFKAGLAWPVAQPDGLDEEGPVFVLQIGRPL
;
A
#
# COMPACT_ATOMS: atom_id res chain seq x y z
N MET A 1 -11.21 -19.16 -11.51
CA MET A 1 -12.55 -19.34 -12.09
C MET A 1 -13.22 -17.98 -12.23
N GLN A 2 -14.19 -17.85 -13.11
CA GLN A 2 -14.95 -16.60 -13.31
C GLN A 2 -16.44 -16.89 -13.34
N GLU A 3 -17.24 -15.92 -12.89
CA GLU A 3 -18.70 -15.89 -12.97
C GLU A 3 -19.12 -14.46 -13.34
N GLU A 4 -20.21 -14.30 -14.08
CA GLU A 4 -20.69 -12.99 -14.52
C GLU A 4 -22.15 -12.76 -14.09
N SER A 5 -22.42 -11.61 -13.50
CA SER A 5 -23.76 -11.17 -13.13
C SER A 5 -23.91 -9.67 -13.33
N SER A 6 -24.93 -9.25 -14.07
CA SER A 6 -25.31 -7.85 -14.24
C SER A 6 -24.18 -6.91 -14.69
N GLY A 7 -23.23 -7.39 -15.50
CA GLY A 7 -22.05 -6.67 -15.97
C GLY A 7 -20.94 -6.54 -14.90
N ILE A 8 -20.95 -7.43 -13.91
CA ILE A 8 -19.90 -7.62 -12.91
C ILE A 8 -19.30 -9.01 -13.12
N THR A 9 -17.98 -9.06 -13.29
CA THR A 9 -17.24 -10.31 -13.45
C THR A 9 -16.56 -10.66 -12.14
N PHE A 10 -16.86 -11.82 -11.57
CA PHE A 10 -16.24 -12.34 -10.35
C PHE A 10 -15.10 -13.28 -10.72
N SER A 11 -13.90 -13.02 -10.23
CA SER A 11 -12.72 -13.89 -10.35
C SER A 11 -12.36 -14.43 -8.97
N PHE A 12 -12.20 -15.74 -8.84
CA PHE A 12 -12.00 -16.38 -7.53
C PHE A 12 -11.21 -17.70 -7.65
N PRO A 13 -10.50 -18.10 -6.58
CA PRO A 13 -9.84 -19.40 -6.52
C PRO A 13 -10.85 -20.54 -6.34
N PRO A 14 -10.51 -21.78 -6.71
CA PRO A 14 -11.32 -22.96 -6.47
C PRO A 14 -11.61 -23.15 -4.97
N GLY A 15 -12.85 -23.53 -4.64
CA GLY A 15 -13.29 -23.78 -3.25
C GLY A 15 -14.02 -22.61 -2.60
N GLU A 16 -14.11 -21.45 -3.27
CA GLU A 16 -14.77 -20.24 -2.76
C GLU A 16 -16.13 -19.95 -3.43
N GLU A 17 -16.70 -20.96 -4.11
CA GLU A 17 -17.96 -20.86 -4.84
C GLU A 17 -19.13 -20.44 -3.95
N ALA A 18 -19.13 -20.84 -2.68
CA ALA A 18 -20.17 -20.50 -1.73
C ALA A 18 -20.21 -18.98 -1.42
N ILE A 19 -19.05 -18.33 -1.31
CA ILE A 19 -18.96 -16.90 -1.12
C ILE A 19 -19.45 -16.19 -2.38
N VAL A 20 -18.94 -16.57 -3.55
CA VAL A 20 -19.30 -15.95 -4.84
C VAL A 20 -20.79 -16.07 -5.11
N SER A 21 -21.38 -17.20 -4.85
CA SER A 21 -22.82 -17.44 -5.02
C SER A 21 -23.66 -16.41 -4.25
N ARG A 22 -23.32 -16.11 -3.01
CA ARG A 22 -23.99 -15.08 -2.19
C ARG A 22 -23.79 -13.67 -2.77
N LEU A 23 -22.57 -13.34 -3.22
CA LEU A 23 -22.28 -12.06 -3.85
C LEU A 23 -23.09 -11.87 -5.13
N VAL A 24 -23.15 -12.89 -5.99
CA VAL A 24 -23.92 -12.91 -7.23
C VAL A 24 -25.40 -12.70 -6.97
N GLN A 25 -25.98 -13.42 -6.00
CA GLN A 25 -27.40 -13.30 -5.65
C GLN A 25 -27.78 -11.88 -5.18
N GLN A 26 -26.92 -11.22 -4.46
CA GLN A 26 -27.19 -9.89 -3.94
C GLN A 26 -26.87 -8.75 -4.91
N THR A 27 -26.13 -9.03 -5.97
CA THR A 27 -25.70 -8.03 -6.96
C THR A 27 -26.85 -7.18 -7.50
N PRO A 28 -27.96 -7.75 -8.01
CA PRO A 28 -29.04 -6.93 -8.57
C PRO A 28 -29.66 -5.99 -7.54
N GLY A 29 -29.91 -6.48 -6.33
CA GLY A 29 -30.51 -5.69 -5.22
C GLY A 29 -29.59 -4.56 -4.75
N ALA A 30 -28.29 -4.82 -4.61
CA ALA A 30 -27.30 -3.84 -4.23
C ALA A 30 -27.14 -2.73 -5.28
N LEU A 31 -27.08 -3.09 -6.56
CA LEU A 31 -26.99 -2.13 -7.68
C LEU A 31 -28.24 -1.24 -7.77
N ASP A 32 -29.44 -1.83 -7.65
CA ASP A 32 -30.70 -1.09 -7.65
C ASP A 32 -30.81 -0.15 -6.44
N PHE A 33 -30.45 -0.61 -5.25
CA PHE A 33 -30.41 0.22 -4.06
C PHE A 33 -29.50 1.43 -4.23
N LEU A 34 -28.26 1.22 -4.67
CA LEU A 34 -27.31 2.31 -4.89
C LEU A 34 -27.77 3.28 -5.97
N ALA A 35 -28.36 2.78 -7.07
CA ALA A 35 -28.91 3.62 -8.13
C ALA A 35 -30.06 4.50 -7.63
N ARG A 36 -30.97 3.97 -6.81
CA ARG A 36 -32.05 4.73 -6.17
C ARG A 36 -31.54 5.81 -5.20
N HIS A 37 -30.37 5.60 -4.60
CA HIS A 37 -29.69 6.61 -3.79
C HIS A 37 -28.84 7.58 -4.61
N GLY A 38 -28.91 7.53 -5.95
CA GLY A 38 -28.19 8.42 -6.87
C GLY A 38 -26.71 8.12 -6.97
N LEU A 39 -26.28 6.90 -6.64
CA LEU A 39 -24.92 6.39 -6.76
C LEU A 39 -24.84 5.21 -7.76
N PRO A 40 -25.19 5.42 -9.04
CA PRO A 40 -25.16 4.34 -10.02
C PRO A 40 -23.73 3.84 -10.20
N VAL A 41 -23.54 2.52 -10.14
CA VAL A 41 -22.23 1.90 -10.36
C VAL A 41 -21.99 1.73 -11.85
N ALA A 42 -20.96 2.41 -12.38
CA ALA A 42 -20.57 2.29 -13.78
C ALA A 42 -19.95 0.92 -14.06
N ARG A 43 -20.36 0.27 -15.15
CA ARG A 43 -19.94 -1.08 -15.56
C ARG A 43 -19.07 -1.05 -16.82
N PRO A 44 -18.23 -2.06 -17.13
CA PRO A 44 -18.03 -3.29 -16.37
C PRO A 44 -17.23 -3.09 -15.08
N VAL A 45 -17.37 -4.01 -14.12
CA VAL A 45 -16.62 -4.06 -12.86
C VAL A 45 -16.01 -5.45 -12.70
N GLN A 46 -14.76 -5.52 -12.23
CA GLN A 46 -14.08 -6.77 -11.86
C GLN A 46 -14.12 -6.90 -10.33
N VAL A 47 -14.65 -8.00 -9.82
CA VAL A 47 -14.63 -8.38 -8.41
C VAL A 47 -13.71 -9.56 -8.25
N ILE A 48 -12.72 -9.43 -7.37
CA ILE A 48 -11.68 -10.45 -7.19
C ILE A 48 -11.71 -10.88 -5.74
N LEU A 49 -11.97 -12.18 -5.49
CA LEU A 49 -11.65 -12.79 -4.21
C LEU A 49 -10.15 -13.07 -4.19
N ASP A 50 -9.41 -12.28 -3.42
CA ASP A 50 -7.96 -12.23 -3.49
C ASP A 50 -7.32 -12.99 -2.32
N GLU A 51 -6.70 -14.12 -2.66
CA GLU A 51 -5.98 -14.95 -1.71
C GLU A 51 -4.63 -14.34 -1.29
N SER A 52 -4.09 -13.42 -2.09
CA SER A 52 -2.78 -12.81 -1.85
C SER A 52 -2.82 -11.61 -0.89
N ILE A 53 -4.00 -11.20 -0.41
CA ILE A 53 -4.18 -10.06 0.47
C ILE A 53 -4.70 -10.53 1.83
N ASP A 54 -3.99 -10.15 2.90
CA ASP A 54 -4.38 -10.45 4.28
C ASP A 54 -4.91 -9.22 5.03
N LEU A 55 -4.75 -8.01 4.48
CA LEU A 55 -5.31 -6.79 5.08
C LEU A 55 -6.84 -6.81 5.00
N PRO A 56 -7.56 -6.58 6.11
CA PRO A 56 -9.01 -6.59 6.11
C PRO A 56 -9.57 -5.37 5.36
N GLY A 57 -10.62 -5.59 4.60
CA GLY A 57 -11.35 -4.57 3.86
C GLY A 57 -11.13 -4.62 2.34
N PRO A 58 -12.09 -4.11 1.58
CA PRO A 58 -11.98 -4.12 0.12
C PRO A 58 -10.95 -3.10 -0.36
N ARG A 59 -10.22 -3.44 -1.40
CA ARG A 59 -9.43 -2.48 -2.19
C ARG A 59 -10.20 -2.15 -3.46
N VAL A 60 -10.42 -0.88 -3.70
CA VAL A 60 -11.22 -0.42 -4.84
C VAL A 60 -10.37 0.47 -5.73
N HIS A 61 -10.32 0.12 -7.00
CA HIS A 61 -9.61 0.88 -8.02
C HIS A 61 -10.57 1.24 -9.16
N VAL A 62 -10.35 2.39 -9.77
CA VAL A 62 -11.06 2.79 -11.00
C VAL A 62 -10.13 2.78 -12.22
N ILE A 63 -8.83 2.72 -12.00
CA ILE A 63 -7.76 2.69 -13.01
C ILE A 63 -6.85 1.48 -12.74
N PRO A 64 -6.43 0.69 -13.74
CA PRO A 64 -6.70 0.79 -15.19
C PRO A 64 -8.09 0.32 -15.60
N HIS A 65 -8.81 -0.37 -14.74
CA HIS A 65 -10.21 -0.80 -14.88
C HIS A 65 -10.90 -0.70 -13.51
N ARG A 66 -12.23 -0.74 -13.48
CA ARG A 66 -12.98 -0.72 -12.21
C ARG A 66 -12.87 -2.09 -11.55
N GLU A 67 -12.30 -2.11 -10.35
CA GLU A 67 -11.95 -3.33 -9.64
C GLU A 67 -12.28 -3.22 -8.16
N ILE A 68 -12.84 -4.29 -7.61
CA ILE A 68 -13.03 -4.50 -6.18
C ILE A 68 -12.27 -5.77 -5.80
N ARG A 69 -11.21 -5.65 -5.02
CA ARG A 69 -10.51 -6.79 -4.43
C ARG A 69 -10.99 -7.02 -3.02
N ILE A 70 -11.47 -8.21 -2.77
CA ILE A 70 -12.00 -8.65 -1.48
C ILE A 70 -11.05 -9.70 -0.92
N PRO A 71 -10.42 -9.47 0.25
CA PRO A 71 -9.56 -10.48 0.85
C PRO A 71 -10.36 -11.70 1.27
N LEU A 72 -9.79 -12.88 1.13
CA LEU A 72 -10.40 -14.11 1.63
C LEU A 72 -10.33 -14.22 3.15
N ARG A 73 -9.39 -13.50 3.77
CA ARG A 73 -9.30 -13.38 5.21
C ARG A 73 -10.42 -12.50 5.75
N ALA A 74 -11.26 -13.03 6.63
CA ALA A 74 -12.18 -12.22 7.40
C ALA A 74 -11.42 -11.37 8.45
N PRO A 75 -11.91 -10.19 8.85
CA PRO A 75 -11.23 -9.34 9.82
C PRO A 75 -11.19 -9.99 11.22
N GLY A 76 -10.08 -9.79 11.93
CA GLY A 76 -9.93 -10.15 13.33
C GLY A 76 -10.74 -9.22 14.25
N VAL A 77 -10.91 -9.60 15.51
CA VAL A 77 -11.75 -8.87 16.47
C VAL A 77 -11.35 -7.42 16.68
N LEU A 78 -10.07 -7.10 16.59
CA LEU A 78 -9.52 -5.73 16.67
C LEU A 78 -9.45 -5.01 15.31
N GLU A 79 -9.92 -5.66 14.23
CA GLU A 79 -9.82 -5.18 12.85
C GLU A 79 -11.19 -4.98 12.19
N ASP A 80 -12.25 -4.67 12.90
CA ASP A 80 -13.67 -4.66 12.50
C ASP A 80 -14.37 -6.03 12.56
N GLY A 81 -13.93 -6.88 13.48
CA GLY A 81 -14.35 -8.27 13.56
C GLY A 81 -15.78 -8.52 14.04
N TYR A 82 -16.51 -7.50 14.42
CA TYR A 82 -17.89 -7.65 14.89
C TYR A 82 -18.92 -7.00 13.98
N LEU A 83 -18.58 -6.80 12.75
CA LEU A 83 -19.61 -6.62 11.76
C LEU A 83 -20.58 -7.79 11.91
N GLN A 84 -21.80 -7.50 12.40
CA GLN A 84 -22.89 -8.47 12.58
C GLN A 84 -23.42 -8.94 11.23
N ALA A 85 -22.56 -9.02 10.26
CA ALA A 85 -22.87 -9.35 8.90
C ALA A 85 -21.79 -10.29 8.36
N ASP A 86 -22.10 -10.97 7.29
CA ASP A 86 -21.11 -11.61 6.47
C ASP A 86 -20.06 -10.57 6.01
N PRO A 87 -18.77 -10.67 6.38
CA PRO A 87 -17.77 -9.66 6.08
C PRO A 87 -17.55 -9.52 4.57
N TRP A 88 -17.65 -10.60 3.80
CA TRP A 88 -17.50 -10.55 2.35
C TRP A 88 -18.64 -9.80 1.68
N MET A 89 -19.87 -9.95 2.21
CA MET A 89 -21.02 -9.17 1.75
C MET A 89 -20.87 -7.69 2.04
N TYR A 90 -20.40 -7.35 3.24
CA TYR A 90 -20.11 -5.95 3.60
C TYR A 90 -19.00 -5.37 2.71
N PHE A 91 -17.90 -6.10 2.51
CA PHE A 91 -16.79 -5.65 1.69
C PHE A 91 -17.21 -5.45 0.23
N TYR A 92 -18.02 -6.34 -0.28
CA TYR A 92 -18.57 -6.23 -1.63
C TYR A 92 -19.48 -5.01 -1.78
N PHE A 93 -20.49 -4.86 -0.90
CA PHE A 93 -21.38 -3.72 -0.93
C PHE A 93 -20.63 -2.40 -0.74
N LYS A 94 -19.69 -2.36 0.20
CA LYS A 94 -18.80 -1.21 0.40
C LYS A 94 -18.01 -0.90 -0.87
N GLY A 95 -17.45 -1.91 -1.53
CA GLY A 95 -16.76 -1.75 -2.80
C GLY A 95 -17.63 -1.13 -3.89
N LEU A 96 -18.87 -1.61 -4.05
CA LEU A 96 -19.83 -1.04 -4.99
C LEU A 96 -20.20 0.41 -4.64
N SER A 97 -20.44 0.71 -3.35
CA SER A 97 -20.75 2.07 -2.89
C SER A 97 -19.59 3.04 -3.14
N LEU A 98 -18.35 2.60 -2.92
CA LEU A 98 -17.15 3.37 -3.23
C LEU A 98 -17.02 3.65 -4.73
N LEU A 99 -17.24 2.64 -5.58
CA LEU A 99 -17.24 2.86 -7.04
C LEU A 99 -18.32 3.87 -7.46
N GLY A 100 -19.53 3.76 -6.88
CA GLY A 100 -20.60 4.73 -7.14
C GLY A 100 -20.21 6.16 -6.74
N MET A 101 -19.58 6.34 -5.58
CA MET A 101 -19.10 7.65 -5.12
C MET A 101 -17.92 8.17 -5.93
N TYR A 102 -16.92 7.34 -6.23
CA TYR A 102 -15.72 7.72 -7.00
C TYR A 102 -16.07 8.17 -8.43
N THR A 103 -17.02 7.48 -9.06
CA THR A 103 -17.38 7.74 -10.47
C THR A 103 -18.50 8.78 -10.63
N LEU A 104 -19.06 9.28 -9.52
CA LEU A 104 -20.08 10.34 -9.57
C LEU A 104 -19.42 11.67 -9.92
N ARG A 105 -19.85 12.26 -11.03
CA ARG A 105 -19.27 13.48 -11.59
C ARG A 105 -20.29 14.36 -12.27
N ALA A 106 -19.99 15.66 -12.37
CA ALA A 106 -20.81 16.66 -13.04
C ALA A 106 -19.93 17.64 -13.83
N GLY A 107 -20.53 18.56 -14.57
CA GLY A 107 -19.83 19.68 -15.22
C GLY A 107 -18.66 19.29 -16.14
N LEU A 108 -17.55 20.00 -15.99
CA LEU A 108 -16.34 19.79 -16.78
C LEU A 108 -15.69 18.40 -16.58
N PRO A 109 -15.60 17.84 -15.36
CA PRO A 109 -15.13 16.47 -15.18
C PRO A 109 -15.98 15.44 -15.91
N ALA A 110 -17.30 15.60 -15.97
CA ALA A 110 -18.17 14.71 -16.72
C ALA A 110 -17.95 14.83 -18.25
N ALA A 111 -17.65 16.03 -18.75
CA ALA A 111 -17.25 16.22 -20.14
C ALA A 111 -15.85 15.63 -20.40
N GLY A 112 -14.89 15.88 -19.52
CA GLY A 112 -13.53 15.37 -19.61
C GLY A 112 -13.47 13.84 -19.56
N HIS A 113 -14.39 13.20 -18.85
CA HIS A 113 -14.49 11.74 -18.80
C HIS A 113 -14.71 11.10 -20.19
N ARG A 114 -15.40 11.78 -21.11
CA ARG A 114 -15.59 11.27 -22.49
C ARG A 114 -14.28 11.12 -23.25
N ILE A 115 -13.25 11.91 -22.88
CA ILE A 115 -11.93 11.90 -23.53
C ILE A 115 -10.93 11.09 -22.69
N PHE A 116 -10.85 11.39 -21.39
CA PHE A 116 -9.82 10.89 -20.48
C PHE A 116 -10.27 9.69 -19.64
N GLY A 117 -11.54 9.30 -19.69
CA GLY A 117 -12.07 8.20 -18.90
C GLY A 117 -12.00 8.45 -17.39
N GLU A 118 -11.74 7.42 -16.62
CA GLU A 118 -11.82 7.44 -15.15
C GLU A 118 -10.76 8.32 -14.47
N ILE A 119 -9.75 8.81 -15.17
CA ILE A 119 -8.80 9.77 -14.58
C ILE A 119 -9.49 11.09 -14.21
N SER A 120 -10.62 11.40 -14.87
CA SER A 120 -11.47 12.55 -14.56
C SER A 120 -12.50 12.22 -13.47
N SER A 121 -12.03 11.89 -12.26
CA SER A 121 -12.86 11.51 -11.09
C SER A 121 -12.44 12.30 -9.85
N PRO A 122 -12.92 13.54 -9.66
CA PRO A 122 -12.50 14.40 -8.54
C PRO A 122 -12.78 13.79 -7.17
N ASN A 123 -13.83 12.99 -7.02
CA ASN A 123 -14.19 12.38 -5.75
C ASN A 123 -13.16 11.38 -5.21
N LEU A 124 -12.20 10.92 -6.01
CA LEU A 124 -11.12 10.03 -5.55
C LEU A 124 -10.26 10.62 -4.42
N VAL A 125 -10.25 11.95 -4.27
CA VAL A 125 -9.44 12.63 -3.25
C VAL A 125 -10.23 13.03 -1.99
N LEU A 126 -11.50 12.63 -1.87
CA LEU A 126 -12.27 12.83 -0.64
C LEU A 126 -11.66 12.04 0.53
N PRO A 127 -11.77 12.53 1.77
CA PRO A 127 -11.11 11.91 2.91
C PRO A 127 -11.69 10.53 3.26
N PRO A 128 -10.85 9.60 3.75
CA PRO A 128 -11.26 8.24 4.08
C PRO A 128 -12.42 8.14 5.06
N TRP A 129 -12.51 9.03 6.06
CA TRP A 129 -13.61 9.05 7.02
C TRP A 129 -14.98 9.30 6.37
N PHE A 130 -15.00 10.12 5.29
CA PHE A 130 -16.21 10.37 4.52
C PHE A 130 -16.70 9.10 3.84
N PHE A 131 -15.80 8.37 3.19
CA PHE A 131 -16.12 7.11 2.52
C PHE A 131 -16.52 6.00 3.50
N GLU A 132 -15.79 5.86 4.61
CA GLU A 132 -16.08 4.87 5.64
C GLU A 132 -17.46 5.10 6.24
N GLY A 133 -17.74 6.34 6.68
CA GLY A 133 -19.03 6.70 7.25
C GLY A 133 -20.18 6.54 6.27
N THR A 134 -20.04 7.08 5.06
CA THR A 134 -21.09 7.01 4.03
C THR A 134 -21.39 5.57 3.61
N SER A 135 -20.38 4.73 3.42
CA SER A 135 -20.55 3.31 3.05
C SER A 135 -21.26 2.52 4.17
N ALA A 136 -20.89 2.79 5.43
CA ALA A 136 -21.54 2.16 6.59
C ALA A 136 -23.03 2.55 6.70
N LEU A 137 -23.36 3.82 6.48
CA LEU A 137 -24.76 4.30 6.44
C LEU A 137 -25.58 3.63 5.34
N LEU A 138 -25.03 3.57 4.14
CA LEU A 138 -25.69 2.92 2.99
C LEU A 138 -25.91 1.44 3.25
N TYR A 139 -24.93 0.74 3.81
CA TYR A 139 -25.06 -0.68 4.15
C TYR A 139 -26.09 -0.92 5.23
N SER A 140 -26.09 -0.08 6.28
CA SER A 140 -27.10 -0.14 7.35
C SER A 140 -28.51 0.08 6.82
N SER A 141 -28.68 1.03 5.88
CA SER A 141 -29.95 1.27 5.20
C SER A 141 -30.37 0.12 4.30
N TYR A 142 -29.41 -0.51 3.61
CA TYR A 142 -29.67 -1.63 2.71
C TYR A 142 -30.11 -2.89 3.45
N THR A 143 -29.43 -3.20 4.56
CA THR A 143 -29.69 -4.43 5.32
C THR A 143 -30.74 -4.26 6.43
N GLY A 144 -31.06 -3.02 6.80
CA GLY A 144 -31.87 -2.71 8.00
C GLY A 144 -31.12 -2.97 9.32
N THR A 145 -29.83 -3.26 9.27
CA THR A 145 -29.00 -3.56 10.46
C THR A 145 -27.91 -2.50 10.59
N ARG A 146 -27.86 -1.81 11.74
CA ARG A 146 -26.82 -0.79 11.99
C ARG A 146 -25.46 -1.46 12.05
N VAL A 147 -24.52 -0.91 11.31
CA VAL A 147 -23.09 -1.27 11.41
C VAL A 147 -22.54 -0.65 12.69
N THR A 148 -22.51 -1.43 13.76
CA THR A 148 -21.96 -1.00 15.05
C THR A 148 -20.81 -1.88 15.47
N ASP A 149 -19.87 -1.26 16.13
CA ASP A 149 -18.67 -1.86 16.64
C ASP A 149 -18.53 -1.46 18.12
N PRO A 150 -18.76 -2.38 19.07
CA PRO A 150 -18.62 -2.08 20.48
C PRO A 150 -17.24 -1.58 20.88
N TYR A 151 -16.17 -2.10 20.26
CA TYR A 151 -14.79 -1.65 20.51
C TYR A 151 -14.57 -0.22 20.00
N HIS A 152 -14.97 0.09 18.77
CA HIS A 152 -14.93 1.45 18.23
C HIS A 152 -15.82 2.41 19.02
N THR A 153 -16.97 1.94 19.49
CA THR A 153 -17.85 2.73 20.34
C THR A 153 -17.20 3.08 21.69
N ALA A 154 -16.47 2.14 22.29
CA ALA A 154 -15.71 2.41 23.51
C ALA A 154 -14.59 3.45 23.26
N ILE A 155 -13.85 3.32 22.18
CA ILE A 155 -12.83 4.29 21.75
C ILE A 155 -13.45 5.69 21.54
N PHE A 156 -14.56 5.76 20.80
CA PHE A 156 -15.27 7.02 20.53
C PHE A 156 -15.72 7.72 21.82
N ARG A 157 -16.27 6.97 22.77
CA ARG A 157 -16.71 7.50 24.06
C ARG A 157 -15.57 8.01 24.93
N ALA A 158 -14.39 7.43 24.79
CA ALA A 158 -13.21 7.82 25.58
C ALA A 158 -12.58 9.12 25.09
N SER A 159 -12.49 9.33 23.79
CA SER A 159 -11.82 10.50 23.23
C SER A 159 -12.27 10.80 21.81
N VAL A 160 -12.61 12.06 21.53
CA VAL A 160 -12.86 12.57 20.18
C VAL A 160 -11.88 13.72 19.90
N PRO A 161 -11.17 13.71 18.76
CA PRO A 161 -10.25 14.77 18.41
C PRO A 161 -10.94 16.13 18.26
N ASP A 162 -10.30 17.19 18.71
CA ASP A 162 -10.84 18.57 18.54
C ASP A 162 -10.75 19.04 17.08
N ASP A 163 -9.78 18.51 16.32
CA ASP A 163 -9.56 18.88 14.92
C ASP A 163 -9.76 17.69 13.98
N ILE A 164 -10.59 17.87 12.95
CA ILE A 164 -10.86 16.89 11.90
C ILE A 164 -9.59 16.47 11.12
N SER A 165 -8.54 17.29 11.11
CA SER A 165 -7.26 16.91 10.51
C SER A 165 -6.65 15.67 11.17
N GLN A 166 -6.91 15.46 12.45
CA GLN A 166 -6.47 14.29 13.19
C GLN A 166 -7.24 13.02 12.80
N VAL A 167 -8.46 13.16 12.31
CA VAL A 167 -9.25 12.05 11.76
C VAL A 167 -8.83 11.78 10.31
N SER A 168 -8.58 12.83 9.52
CA SER A 168 -8.28 12.69 8.09
C SER A 168 -6.90 12.11 7.82
N ASN A 169 -5.88 12.45 8.63
CA ASN A 169 -4.48 12.30 8.25
C ASN A 169 -3.51 11.89 9.37
N HIS A 170 -3.95 11.21 10.42
CA HIS A 170 -3.06 10.89 11.54
C HIS A 170 -3.04 9.40 11.93
N PRO A 171 -2.57 8.48 11.06
CA PRO A 171 -2.46 7.06 11.44
C PRO A 171 -1.47 6.82 12.60
N GLY A 172 -0.55 7.73 12.85
CA GLY A 172 0.41 7.65 13.96
C GLY A 172 -0.13 8.10 15.33
N ARG A 173 -1.33 8.70 15.39
CA ARG A 173 -2.01 9.08 16.63
C ARG A 173 -3.11 8.10 16.96
N TRP A 174 -3.41 7.97 18.25
CA TRP A 174 -4.51 7.14 18.72
C TRP A 174 -5.85 7.63 18.13
N PRO A 175 -6.75 6.76 17.66
CA PRO A 175 -6.70 5.31 17.63
C PRO A 175 -6.08 4.71 16.35
N GLY A 176 -5.16 5.38 15.70
CA GLY A 176 -4.45 4.88 14.55
C GLY A 176 -5.32 4.77 13.29
N TYR A 177 -5.19 3.69 12.55
CA TYR A 177 -5.99 3.42 11.34
C TYR A 177 -7.49 3.24 11.61
N HIS A 178 -7.89 3.00 12.85
CA HIS A 178 -9.30 2.94 13.25
C HIS A 178 -10.00 4.30 13.21
N ALA A 179 -9.26 5.41 13.27
CA ALA A 179 -9.81 6.77 13.33
C ALA A 179 -10.87 7.04 12.27
N TYR A 180 -10.66 6.59 11.04
CA TYR A 180 -11.60 6.80 9.94
C TYR A 180 -12.98 6.22 10.21
N ARG A 181 -13.06 5.08 10.91
CA ARG A 181 -14.31 4.40 11.26
C ARG A 181 -14.84 4.87 12.59
N VAL A 182 -13.99 4.88 13.60
CA VAL A 182 -14.34 5.29 14.95
C VAL A 182 -15.04 6.65 14.95
N TYR A 183 -14.53 7.59 14.19
CA TYR A 183 -15.05 8.95 14.15
C TYR A 183 -15.89 9.24 12.90
N GLY A 184 -15.54 8.66 11.76
CA GLY A 184 -16.22 8.94 10.49
C GLY A 184 -17.65 8.41 10.47
N ILE A 185 -17.93 7.22 11.03
CA ILE A 185 -19.30 6.67 11.06
C ILE A 185 -20.22 7.53 11.92
N PRO A 186 -19.94 7.84 13.21
CA PRO A 186 -20.79 8.73 14.01
C PRO A 186 -20.93 10.13 13.44
N PHE A 187 -19.86 10.69 12.87
CA PHE A 187 -19.92 12.01 12.25
C PHE A 187 -20.86 12.02 11.04
N MET A 188 -20.76 11.03 10.15
CA MET A 188 -21.64 10.95 9.00
C MET A 188 -23.08 10.59 9.38
N GLU A 189 -23.31 9.83 10.47
CA GLU A 189 -24.65 9.64 11.06
C GLU A 189 -25.25 10.97 11.52
N TRP A 190 -24.44 11.83 12.18
CA TRP A 190 -24.86 13.17 12.59
C TRP A 190 -25.16 14.06 11.37
N ILE A 191 -24.31 14.04 10.33
CA ILE A 191 -24.59 14.76 9.08
C ILE A 191 -25.89 14.28 8.43
N LEU A 192 -26.11 12.96 8.36
CA LEU A 192 -27.33 12.39 7.78
C LEU A 192 -28.57 12.82 8.57
N SER A 193 -28.52 12.80 9.90
CA SER A 193 -29.64 13.19 10.75
C SER A 193 -30.02 14.67 10.63
N ARG A 194 -29.03 15.53 10.38
CA ARG A 194 -29.22 16.98 10.35
C ARG A 194 -29.55 17.53 8.96
N TYR A 195 -28.95 16.97 7.93
CA TYR A 195 -29.05 17.50 6.56
C TYR A 195 -29.74 16.54 5.58
N GLY A 196 -29.87 15.28 5.94
CA GLY A 196 -30.49 14.25 5.09
C GLY A 196 -29.55 13.74 3.99
N TRP A 197 -29.98 12.63 3.36
CA TRP A 197 -29.22 11.96 2.31
C TRP A 197 -29.02 12.84 1.06
N GLU A 198 -30.02 13.61 0.68
CA GLU A 198 -29.94 14.44 -0.52
C GLU A 198 -28.79 15.47 -0.45
N LYS A 199 -28.49 16.00 0.74
CA LYS A 199 -27.36 16.92 0.90
C LYS A 199 -26.01 16.23 0.81
N ILE A 200 -25.89 14.99 1.30
CA ILE A 200 -24.66 14.20 1.13
C ILE A 200 -24.45 13.91 -0.37
N ARG A 201 -25.49 13.52 -1.07
CA ARG A 201 -25.46 13.28 -2.52
C ARG A 201 -25.14 14.56 -3.30
N GLU A 202 -25.75 15.69 -2.93
CA GLU A 202 -25.47 17.02 -3.52
C GLU A 202 -23.99 17.37 -3.36
N PHE A 203 -23.41 17.15 -2.18
CA PHE A 203 -21.98 17.37 -1.95
C PHE A 203 -21.12 16.53 -2.90
N LEU A 204 -21.40 15.24 -3.06
CA LEU A 204 -20.69 14.38 -4.00
C LEU A 204 -20.78 14.87 -5.45
N LEU A 205 -21.93 15.41 -5.87
CA LEU A 205 -22.11 15.98 -7.22
C LEU A 205 -21.39 17.31 -7.39
N VAL A 206 -21.46 18.19 -6.40
CA VAL A 206 -20.79 19.50 -6.43
C VAL A 206 -19.27 19.33 -6.42
N HIS A 207 -18.75 18.47 -5.57
CA HIS A 207 -17.32 18.15 -5.53
C HIS A 207 -16.88 17.39 -6.79
N GLY A 208 -17.66 16.41 -7.24
CA GLY A 208 -17.43 15.67 -8.48
C GLY A 208 -17.55 16.51 -9.76
N GLY A 209 -18.08 17.74 -9.67
CA GLY A 209 -18.09 18.75 -10.74
C GLY A 209 -16.92 19.74 -10.68
N GLY A 210 -16.13 19.71 -9.62
CA GLY A 210 -14.97 20.59 -9.41
C GLY A 210 -13.79 20.24 -10.32
N VAL A 211 -13.15 21.28 -10.90
CA VAL A 211 -11.92 21.09 -11.70
C VAL A 211 -10.71 20.93 -10.79
N ILE A 212 -10.72 21.58 -9.63
CA ILE A 212 -9.66 21.52 -8.62
C ILE A 212 -10.15 20.60 -7.49
N PRO A 213 -9.74 19.34 -7.44
CA PRO A 213 -10.32 18.35 -6.54
C PRO A 213 -9.93 18.55 -5.07
N ILE A 214 -9.00 19.47 -4.76
CA ILE A 214 -8.57 19.78 -3.39
C ILE A 214 -9.44 20.84 -2.69
N GLU A 215 -10.45 21.40 -3.37
CA GLU A 215 -11.38 22.41 -2.81
C GLU A 215 -12.49 21.79 -1.94
N ILE A 216 -12.18 20.76 -1.18
CA ILE A 216 -13.15 19.95 -0.42
C ILE A 216 -13.97 20.80 0.56
N ASP A 217 -13.31 21.68 1.33
CA ASP A 217 -13.96 22.56 2.31
C ASP A 217 -14.82 23.63 1.65
N LEU A 218 -14.40 24.20 0.51
CA LEU A 218 -15.19 25.17 -0.23
C LEU A 218 -16.49 24.56 -0.76
N LYS A 219 -16.42 23.32 -1.25
CA LYS A 219 -17.59 22.57 -1.71
C LYS A 219 -18.54 22.19 -0.57
N ALA A 220 -18.01 21.98 0.62
CA ALA A 220 -18.85 21.79 1.81
C ALA A 220 -19.62 23.07 2.17
N VAL A 221 -19.00 24.26 2.08
CA VAL A 221 -19.68 25.54 2.28
C VAL A 221 -20.82 25.73 1.28
N GLU A 222 -20.63 25.38 0.02
CA GLU A 222 -21.62 25.49 -1.04
C GLU A 222 -22.89 24.68 -0.71
N VAL A 223 -22.75 23.50 -0.11
CA VAL A 223 -23.84 22.55 0.13
C VAL A 223 -24.43 22.65 1.55
N PHE A 224 -23.57 22.72 2.56
CA PHE A 224 -23.95 22.68 3.98
C PHE A 224 -23.93 24.06 4.66
N GLY A 225 -23.41 25.10 3.97
CA GLY A 225 -23.23 26.44 4.53
C GLY A 225 -22.02 26.57 5.48
N LYS A 226 -21.26 25.50 5.69
CA LYS A 226 -20.12 25.42 6.61
C LYS A 226 -19.01 24.56 6.02
N THR A 227 -17.76 24.81 6.42
CA THR A 227 -16.62 23.93 6.10
C THR A 227 -16.71 22.64 6.91
N TRP A 228 -16.05 21.56 6.47
CA TRP A 228 -15.98 20.31 7.23
C TRP A 228 -15.40 20.49 8.64
N PRO A 229 -14.31 21.29 8.86
CA PRO A 229 -13.86 21.60 10.21
C PRO A 229 -14.92 22.29 11.09
N ALA A 230 -15.74 23.19 10.52
CA ALA A 230 -16.81 23.83 11.28
C ALA A 230 -17.95 22.86 11.60
N LEU A 231 -18.32 21.98 10.66
CA LEU A 231 -19.30 20.91 10.91
C LEU A 231 -18.80 19.92 11.96
N TRP A 232 -17.50 19.61 11.95
CA TRP A 232 -16.86 18.78 12.97
C TRP A 232 -16.93 19.43 14.36
N SER A 233 -16.68 20.73 14.45
CA SER A 233 -16.80 21.47 15.70
C SER A 233 -18.24 21.44 16.26
N ASP A 234 -19.24 21.62 15.40
CA ASP A 234 -20.66 21.51 15.80
C ASP A 234 -20.98 20.09 16.33
N PHE A 235 -20.52 19.06 15.60
CA PHE A 235 -20.69 17.66 15.99
C PHE A 235 -20.11 17.36 17.38
N ILE A 236 -18.90 17.81 17.67
CA ILE A 236 -18.26 17.63 18.99
C ILE A 236 -19.06 18.32 20.09
N GLN A 237 -19.52 19.56 19.84
CA GLN A 237 -20.31 20.32 20.83
C GLN A 237 -21.65 19.66 21.15
N GLU A 238 -22.27 18.98 20.19
CA GLU A 238 -23.54 18.29 20.35
C GLU A 238 -23.41 16.85 20.89
N THR A 239 -22.18 16.32 20.92
CA THR A 239 -21.91 14.93 21.36
C THR A 239 -21.48 14.93 22.83
N PRO A 240 -22.34 14.46 23.76
CA PRO A 240 -22.03 14.51 25.18
C PRO A 240 -20.93 13.51 25.57
N GLY A 241 -20.01 13.94 26.46
CA GLY A 241 -19.06 13.08 27.15
C GLY A 241 -17.76 12.80 26.40
N THR A 242 -17.44 13.54 25.36
CA THR A 242 -16.16 13.43 24.66
C THR A 242 -15.10 14.29 25.35
N GLY A 243 -14.16 13.65 26.02
CA GLY A 243 -12.94 14.33 26.52
C GLY A 243 -12.09 14.81 25.34
N GLY A 244 -11.40 15.95 25.50
CA GLY A 244 -10.53 16.52 24.47
C GLY A 244 -9.36 15.61 24.11
N THR A 245 -8.72 15.90 22.96
CA THR A 245 -7.52 15.21 22.50
C THR A 245 -6.41 15.27 23.53
N ARG A 246 -5.81 14.14 23.83
CA ARG A 246 -4.67 14.04 24.73
C ARG A 246 -3.48 13.43 24.00
N ASP A 247 -2.30 13.98 24.24
CA ASP A 247 -1.02 13.45 23.74
C ASP A 247 -0.59 12.22 24.56
N GLY A 248 -1.47 11.23 24.68
CA GLY A 248 -1.16 9.97 25.32
C GLY A 248 -0.38 9.04 24.40
N MET A 249 0.41 8.15 25.00
CA MET A 249 1.10 7.11 24.27
C MET A 249 0.07 6.13 23.69
N LEU A 250 0.07 6.00 22.39
CA LEU A 250 -0.83 5.09 21.69
C LEU A 250 -0.38 3.65 21.92
N ILE A 251 -1.16 2.86 22.65
CA ILE A 251 -0.94 1.43 22.83
C ILE A 251 -2.14 0.69 22.24
N GLU A 252 -1.93 -0.09 21.18
CA GLU A 252 -2.96 -0.98 20.59
C GLU A 252 -2.90 -2.38 21.20
N GLY A 253 -1.74 -2.74 21.74
CA GLY A 253 -1.52 -3.98 22.46
C GLY A 253 -0.18 -3.99 23.15
N TYR A 254 0.01 -4.95 24.05
CA TYR A 254 1.21 -5.01 24.89
C TYR A 254 1.53 -6.43 25.36
N TRP A 255 2.78 -6.60 25.84
CA TRP A 255 3.27 -7.72 26.60
C TRP A 255 3.91 -7.21 27.90
N PRO A 256 3.55 -7.73 29.08
CA PRO A 256 3.94 -7.09 30.34
C PRO A 256 5.40 -7.30 30.74
N GLU A 257 5.99 -8.49 30.48
CA GLU A 257 7.35 -8.86 30.91
C GLU A 257 8.10 -9.73 29.89
N PRO A 258 9.12 -9.21 29.19
CA PRO A 258 9.57 -7.82 29.20
C PRO A 258 8.52 -6.89 28.61
N PHE A 259 8.45 -5.64 29.08
CA PHE A 259 7.43 -4.70 28.59
C PHE A 259 7.65 -4.38 27.11
N ILE A 260 6.72 -4.83 26.28
CA ILE A 260 6.68 -4.62 24.85
C ILE A 260 5.29 -4.07 24.52
N TYR A 261 5.21 -3.02 23.74
CA TYR A 261 3.93 -2.53 23.24
C TYR A 261 4.00 -2.31 21.74
N TRP A 262 2.85 -2.25 21.11
CA TRP A 262 2.72 -1.91 19.69
C TRP A 262 1.58 -0.95 19.45
N ASN A 263 1.70 -0.23 18.36
CA ASN A 263 0.72 0.73 17.87
C ASN A 263 0.81 0.84 16.34
N ALA A 264 0.02 1.73 15.73
CA ALA A 264 0.05 1.97 14.29
C ALA A 264 1.44 2.33 13.72
N SER A 265 2.35 2.86 14.55
CA SER A 265 3.70 3.21 14.14
C SER A 265 4.70 2.06 14.23
N GLY A 266 4.38 0.98 14.95
CA GLY A 266 5.24 -0.18 15.06
C GLY A 266 5.28 -0.86 16.42
N VAL A 267 6.30 -1.70 16.65
CA VAL A 267 6.52 -2.47 17.87
C VAL A 267 7.71 -1.92 18.65
N TYR A 268 7.53 -1.78 19.95
CA TYR A 268 8.47 -1.11 20.86
C TYR A 268 8.78 -1.97 22.11
N PRO A 269 9.92 -2.68 22.19
CA PRO A 269 10.44 -3.14 23.46
C PRO A 269 11.00 -1.96 24.26
N GLY A 270 10.25 -1.53 25.26
CA GLY A 270 10.53 -0.29 26.00
C GLY A 270 10.31 0.95 25.12
N ARG A 271 11.35 1.81 25.01
CA ARG A 271 11.26 3.06 24.22
C ARG A 271 11.81 2.95 22.79
N LYS A 272 12.38 1.81 22.43
CA LYS A 272 13.06 1.64 21.14
C LYS A 272 12.14 0.95 20.14
N GLN A 273 11.84 1.63 19.03
CA GLN A 273 11.14 1.00 17.92
C GLN A 273 12.01 -0.07 17.25
N VAL A 274 11.50 -1.29 17.12
CA VAL A 274 12.18 -2.36 16.40
C VAL A 274 11.58 -2.63 15.02
N ARG A 275 10.30 -2.29 14.80
CA ARG A 275 9.63 -2.47 13.53
C ARG A 275 8.59 -1.38 13.29
N GLN A 276 8.53 -0.81 12.07
CA GLN A 276 7.60 0.26 11.69
C GLN A 276 6.19 -0.23 11.32
N ARG A 277 5.99 -1.51 11.04
CA ARG A 277 4.72 -2.06 10.54
C ARG A 277 4.24 -3.28 11.30
N GLY A 278 4.86 -3.56 12.43
CA GLY A 278 4.45 -4.66 13.29
C GLY A 278 3.21 -4.29 14.09
N ARG A 279 2.27 -5.21 14.21
CA ARG A 279 1.03 -5.01 14.95
C ARG A 279 0.90 -5.88 16.20
N TYR A 280 1.51 -7.04 16.18
CA TYR A 280 1.47 -7.96 17.30
C TYR A 280 2.90 -8.37 17.66
N GLY A 281 3.23 -8.37 18.91
CA GLY A 281 4.55 -8.78 19.35
C GLY A 281 4.48 -9.55 20.65
N TYR A 282 5.13 -10.71 20.72
CA TYR A 282 5.34 -11.42 21.98
C TYR A 282 6.74 -12.06 22.00
N PRO A 283 7.39 -12.11 23.17
CA PRO A 283 8.64 -12.84 23.35
C PRO A 283 8.35 -14.33 23.55
N ASP A 284 9.18 -15.19 23.00
CA ASP A 284 9.18 -16.62 23.32
C ASP A 284 10.25 -16.99 24.37
N SER A 285 10.29 -18.28 24.74
CA SER A 285 11.25 -18.83 25.70
C SER A 285 12.70 -18.70 25.26
N ASP A 286 12.96 -18.49 23.96
CA ASP A 286 14.30 -18.40 23.37
C ASP A 286 14.78 -16.96 23.19
N ASN A 287 14.13 -16.00 23.84
CA ASN A 287 14.35 -14.54 23.68
C ASN A 287 14.18 -14.04 22.26
N VAL A 288 13.35 -14.66 21.46
CA VAL A 288 12.93 -14.15 20.16
C VAL A 288 11.66 -13.32 20.34
N LEU A 289 11.70 -12.07 19.93
CA LEU A 289 10.51 -11.24 19.83
C LEU A 289 9.83 -11.51 18.48
N TRP A 290 8.70 -12.18 18.51
CA TRP A 290 7.88 -12.43 17.33
C TRP A 290 6.97 -11.26 17.05
N ILE A 291 6.94 -10.80 15.82
CA ILE A 291 6.15 -9.66 15.39
C ILE A 291 5.38 -10.06 14.13
N SER A 292 4.08 -9.79 14.14
CA SER A 292 3.26 -9.82 12.92
C SER A 292 3.44 -8.51 12.15
N GLU A 293 3.96 -8.57 10.95
CA GLU A 293 4.25 -7.42 10.10
C GLU A 293 3.33 -7.36 8.87
N TYR A 294 2.79 -6.18 8.59
CA TYR A 294 2.01 -5.92 7.37
C TYR A 294 2.94 -5.47 6.25
N GLY A 295 3.10 -6.30 5.22
CA GLY A 295 3.85 -5.96 4.02
C GLY A 295 3.18 -4.88 3.17
N LEU A 296 3.97 -4.17 2.37
CA LEU A 296 3.45 -3.24 1.35
C LEU A 296 2.60 -3.95 0.28
N ASP A 297 2.85 -5.23 0.08
CA ASP A 297 2.09 -6.12 -0.79
C ASP A 297 0.73 -6.53 -0.22
N GLY A 298 0.46 -6.19 1.06
CA GLY A 298 -0.77 -6.53 1.76
C GLY A 298 -0.79 -7.92 2.37
N ILE A 299 0.36 -8.62 2.39
CA ILE A 299 0.51 -9.91 3.04
C ILE A 299 1.02 -9.72 4.47
N VAL A 300 0.43 -10.45 5.41
CA VAL A 300 0.90 -10.50 6.80
C VAL A 300 1.98 -11.57 6.93
N ARG A 301 3.08 -11.23 7.58
CA ARG A 301 4.20 -12.15 7.85
C ARG A 301 4.59 -12.09 9.31
N ILE A 302 4.98 -13.23 9.87
CA ILE A 302 5.64 -13.24 11.17
C ILE A 302 7.13 -13.03 10.96
N VAL A 303 7.72 -12.13 11.74
CA VAL A 303 9.14 -11.81 11.75
C VAL A 303 9.67 -11.94 13.15
N GLY A 304 10.73 -12.70 13.34
CA GLY A 304 11.42 -12.85 14.63
C GLY A 304 12.60 -11.87 14.76
N HIS A 305 12.78 -11.31 15.94
CA HIS A 305 13.92 -10.46 16.28
C HIS A 305 14.71 -11.09 17.43
N ARG A 306 15.97 -11.43 17.19
CA ARG A 306 16.90 -11.96 18.20
C ARG A 306 18.23 -11.24 18.12
N GLY A 307 18.61 -10.52 19.18
CA GLY A 307 19.90 -9.84 19.25
C GLY A 307 20.23 -8.89 18.10
N GLY A 308 19.21 -8.29 17.44
CA GLY A 308 19.38 -7.41 16.28
C GLY A 308 19.34 -8.12 14.92
N ALA A 309 19.33 -9.46 14.88
CA ALA A 309 19.08 -10.21 13.65
C ALA A 309 17.59 -10.29 13.35
N ILE A 310 17.23 -10.23 12.07
CA ILE A 310 15.86 -10.41 11.58
C ILE A 310 15.75 -11.84 11.07
N LEU A 311 14.76 -12.55 11.60
CA LEU A 311 14.45 -13.92 11.24
C LEU A 311 13.16 -13.88 10.44
N GLU A 312 13.21 -14.12 9.13
CA GLU A 312 12.03 -14.17 8.26
C GLU A 312 11.66 -15.64 8.00
N PRO A 313 10.66 -16.17 8.68
CA PRO A 313 10.16 -17.50 8.35
C PRO A 313 9.23 -17.41 7.16
N GLY A 314 9.54 -18.07 6.09
CA GLY A 314 8.73 -18.46 4.95
C GLY A 314 7.56 -17.58 4.50
N LYS A 315 6.93 -17.94 3.39
CA LYS A 315 5.77 -17.23 2.79
C LYS A 315 4.42 -17.74 3.30
N GLU A 316 4.35 -18.27 4.52
CA GLU A 316 3.09 -18.80 5.04
C GLU A 316 2.22 -17.67 5.58
N HIS A 317 0.92 -17.70 5.26
CA HIS A 317 -0.10 -16.78 5.76
C HIS A 317 -0.39 -17.06 7.24
N ILE A 318 0.54 -16.68 8.11
CA ILE A 318 0.40 -16.78 9.56
C ILE A 318 0.24 -15.37 10.10
N TRP A 319 -0.87 -15.11 10.77
CA TRP A 319 -1.11 -13.87 11.49
C TRP A 319 -1.58 -14.17 12.91
N ASP A 320 -1.58 -13.16 13.76
CA ASP A 320 -2.04 -13.25 15.13
C ASP A 320 -1.34 -14.37 15.92
N PRO A 321 -0.01 -14.27 16.09
CA PRO A 321 0.77 -15.25 16.86
C PRO A 321 0.45 -15.15 18.34
N GLY A 322 0.32 -16.30 19.01
CA GLY A 322 0.05 -16.39 20.42
C GLY A 322 1.12 -17.18 21.19
N PRO A 323 1.16 -17.04 22.52
CA PRO A 323 2.10 -17.75 23.36
C PRO A 323 1.89 -19.28 23.30
N GLY A 324 2.96 -20.02 23.48
CA GLY A 324 2.95 -21.48 23.42
C GLY A 324 3.08 -22.06 22.00
N GLY A 325 3.56 -21.30 21.04
CA GLY A 325 3.82 -21.76 19.68
C GLY A 325 2.54 -22.04 18.89
N VAL A 326 1.54 -21.19 19.04
CA VAL A 326 0.28 -21.23 18.29
C VAL A 326 0.10 -19.92 17.52
N ALA A 327 -0.57 -19.99 16.40
CA ALA A 327 -0.94 -18.79 15.62
C ALA A 327 -2.21 -19.05 14.81
N VAL A 328 -2.89 -17.99 14.39
CA VAL A 328 -3.99 -18.07 13.42
C VAL A 328 -3.42 -18.11 12.00
N SER A 329 -3.98 -18.95 11.16
CA SER A 329 -3.72 -19.06 9.74
C SER A 329 -5.01 -19.35 8.97
N ARG A 330 -4.93 -19.55 7.65
CA ARG A 330 -6.09 -19.90 6.81
C ARG A 330 -5.72 -20.82 5.63
N LYS A 331 -6.73 -21.51 5.14
CA LYS A 331 -6.70 -22.14 3.81
C LYS A 331 -7.88 -21.61 3.01
N GLY A 332 -7.63 -20.82 1.97
CA GLY A 332 -8.67 -20.03 1.34
C GLY A 332 -9.32 -19.06 2.34
N SER A 333 -10.64 -19.07 2.43
CA SER A 333 -11.41 -18.29 3.42
C SER A 333 -11.52 -18.97 4.80
N ARG A 334 -11.08 -20.23 4.95
CA ARG A 334 -11.28 -21.03 6.16
C ARG A 334 -10.16 -20.80 7.17
N PRO A 335 -10.45 -20.28 8.39
CA PRO A 335 -9.44 -20.09 9.41
C PRO A 335 -9.03 -21.41 10.08
N LEU A 336 -7.81 -21.43 10.61
CA LEU A 336 -7.25 -22.56 11.35
C LEU A 336 -6.22 -22.08 12.37
N ILE A 337 -5.94 -22.90 13.38
CA ILE A 337 -4.82 -22.72 14.30
C ILE A 337 -3.64 -23.54 13.79
N VAL A 338 -2.48 -22.90 13.74
CA VAL A 338 -1.20 -23.54 13.44
C VAL A 338 -0.42 -23.69 14.73
N PHE A 339 0.02 -24.92 15.02
CA PHE A 339 1.04 -25.20 16.04
C PHE A 339 2.38 -25.18 15.35
N TYR A 340 3.30 -24.37 15.82
CA TYR A 340 4.61 -24.22 15.19
C TYR A 340 5.74 -24.23 16.20
N ARG A 341 6.94 -24.51 15.71
CA ARG A 341 8.19 -24.28 16.42
C ARG A 341 9.16 -23.54 15.51
N VAL A 342 10.12 -22.90 16.15
CA VAL A 342 11.22 -22.24 15.48
C VAL A 342 12.36 -23.23 15.31
N GLU A 343 12.87 -23.39 14.10
CA GLU A 343 14.01 -24.23 13.77
C GLU A 343 15.16 -23.37 13.25
N GLU A 344 16.34 -23.51 13.84
CA GLU A 344 17.55 -22.91 13.31
C GLU A 344 18.11 -23.78 12.18
N SER A 345 18.38 -23.18 11.03
CA SER A 345 19.00 -23.83 9.89
C SER A 345 20.27 -23.08 9.46
N PRO A 346 21.20 -23.70 8.72
CA PRO A 346 22.39 -23.03 8.18
C PRO A 346 22.05 -21.84 7.26
N VAL A 347 20.82 -21.75 6.78
CA VAL A 347 20.34 -20.71 5.84
C VAL A 347 19.54 -19.62 6.58
N GLY A 348 19.30 -19.79 7.87
CA GLY A 348 18.49 -18.88 8.70
C GLY A 348 17.48 -19.61 9.56
N VAL A 349 16.61 -18.87 10.25
CA VAL A 349 15.57 -19.42 11.10
C VAL A 349 14.33 -19.68 10.27
N GLN A 350 13.72 -20.85 10.44
CA GLN A 350 12.47 -21.24 9.78
C GLN A 350 11.40 -21.59 10.81
N ILE A 351 10.14 -21.29 10.47
CA ILE A 351 8.99 -21.80 11.21
C ILE A 351 8.65 -23.19 10.68
N ALA A 352 8.75 -24.19 11.53
CA ALA A 352 8.26 -25.53 11.23
C ALA A 352 6.81 -25.66 11.74
N VAL A 353 5.87 -25.83 10.84
CA VAL A 353 4.48 -26.17 11.19
C VAL A 353 4.43 -27.61 11.70
N LEU A 354 4.03 -27.78 12.94
CA LEU A 354 3.93 -29.09 13.59
C LEU A 354 2.56 -29.74 13.36
N ARG A 355 1.51 -28.94 13.42
CA ARG A 355 0.13 -29.39 13.33
C ARG A 355 -0.76 -28.21 12.91
N GLU A 356 -1.76 -28.50 12.09
CA GLU A 356 -2.87 -27.62 11.80
C GLU A 356 -4.15 -28.11 12.49
N LEU A 357 -4.92 -27.21 13.05
CA LEU A 357 -6.21 -27.48 13.67
C LEU A 357 -7.27 -26.60 13.01
N PRO A 358 -8.16 -27.18 12.20
CA PRO A 358 -9.26 -26.43 11.60
C PRO A 358 -10.15 -25.78 12.66
N ALA A 359 -10.69 -24.60 12.35
CA ALA A 359 -11.70 -23.96 13.16
C ALA A 359 -12.96 -24.84 13.30
N PRO A 360 -13.78 -24.63 14.33
CA PRO A 360 -15.10 -25.24 14.43
C PRO A 360 -15.96 -24.93 13.20
N ALA A 361 -16.92 -25.82 12.89
CA ALA A 361 -17.88 -25.59 11.80
C ALA A 361 -18.66 -24.29 12.02
N GLY A 362 -18.82 -23.50 10.96
CA GLY A 362 -19.50 -22.21 10.99
C GLY A 362 -18.66 -21.04 11.54
N VAL A 363 -17.42 -21.27 11.96
CA VAL A 363 -16.49 -20.20 12.35
C VAL A 363 -15.85 -19.63 11.08
N ILE A 364 -15.97 -18.31 10.91
CA ILE A 364 -15.43 -17.57 9.77
C ILE A 364 -14.09 -16.90 10.07
N GLN A 365 -13.76 -16.68 11.35
CA GLN A 365 -12.48 -16.11 11.77
C GLN A 365 -12.10 -16.53 13.18
N LEU A 366 -10.79 -16.58 13.45
CA LEU A 366 -10.19 -16.80 14.78
C LEU A 366 -9.27 -15.62 15.11
N SER A 367 -9.13 -15.32 16.40
CA SER A 367 -8.24 -14.26 16.90
C SER A 367 -7.76 -14.54 18.31
N GLY A 368 -6.56 -14.02 18.68
CA GLY A 368 -6.01 -14.07 20.02
C GLY A 368 -5.78 -15.50 20.55
N PRO A 369 -5.13 -16.42 19.81
CA PRO A 369 -4.92 -17.78 20.28
C PRO A 369 -3.93 -17.81 21.46
N VAL A 370 -4.27 -18.52 22.52
CA VAL A 370 -3.40 -18.72 23.67
C VAL A 370 -3.38 -20.20 24.08
N ARG A 371 -2.20 -20.74 24.29
CA ARG A 371 -2.01 -22.13 24.71
C ARG A 371 -1.55 -22.18 26.17
N ASP A 372 -2.16 -23.03 26.98
CA ASP A 372 -1.73 -23.29 28.34
C ASP A 372 -0.68 -24.41 28.42
N GLU A 373 -0.14 -24.62 29.62
CA GLU A 373 0.88 -25.63 29.88
C GLU A 373 0.38 -27.08 29.67
N SER A 374 -0.93 -27.30 29.78
CA SER A 374 -1.56 -28.61 29.51
C SER A 374 -1.78 -28.89 28.03
N GLY A 375 -1.58 -27.88 27.17
CA GLY A 375 -1.72 -27.98 25.71
C GLY A 375 -3.10 -27.55 25.20
N ARG A 376 -4.01 -27.06 26.06
CA ARG A 376 -5.31 -26.52 25.66
C ARG A 376 -5.13 -25.18 24.96
N VAL A 377 -5.91 -24.93 23.93
CA VAL A 377 -5.90 -23.67 23.19
C VAL A 377 -7.21 -22.94 23.40
N ALA A 378 -7.15 -21.71 23.92
CA ALA A 378 -8.29 -20.80 23.95
C ALA A 378 -8.13 -19.78 22.83
N VAL A 379 -9.26 -19.37 22.24
CA VAL A 379 -9.31 -18.45 21.09
C VAL A 379 -10.64 -17.71 21.06
N SER A 380 -10.63 -16.49 20.53
CA SER A 380 -11.86 -15.81 20.11
C SER A 380 -12.25 -16.32 18.73
N ALA A 381 -13.50 -16.68 18.54
CA ALA A 381 -14.01 -17.22 17.28
C ALA A 381 -15.28 -16.47 16.84
N ASN A 382 -15.32 -16.03 15.60
CA ASN A 382 -16.47 -15.39 14.98
C ASN A 382 -17.31 -16.42 14.23
N THR A 383 -18.57 -16.56 14.62
CA THR A 383 -19.56 -17.45 14.00
C THR A 383 -20.51 -16.73 13.03
N GLY A 384 -20.07 -15.60 12.44
CA GLY A 384 -20.87 -14.86 11.44
C GLY A 384 -21.81 -13.82 12.02
N GLY A 385 -21.53 -13.28 13.17
CA GLY A 385 -22.32 -12.21 13.78
C GLY A 385 -21.96 -11.91 15.21
N ASN A 386 -21.17 -12.77 15.84
CA ASN A 386 -20.69 -12.57 17.19
C ASN A 386 -19.34 -13.22 17.43
N TRP A 387 -18.59 -12.68 18.38
CA TRP A 387 -17.33 -13.21 18.84
C TRP A 387 -17.50 -13.87 20.18
N ASP A 388 -17.18 -15.16 20.25
CA ASP A 388 -17.25 -15.98 21.46
C ASP A 388 -15.90 -16.61 21.79
N ILE A 389 -15.72 -16.99 23.05
CA ILE A 389 -14.55 -17.74 23.48
C ILE A 389 -14.78 -19.24 23.26
N TRP A 390 -13.84 -19.83 22.57
CA TRP A 390 -13.77 -21.27 22.33
C TRP A 390 -12.50 -21.86 22.90
N VAL A 391 -12.57 -23.09 23.36
CA VAL A 391 -11.43 -23.85 23.91
C VAL A 391 -11.32 -25.17 23.17
N TYR A 392 -10.12 -25.50 22.73
CA TYR A 392 -9.76 -26.80 22.22
C TYR A 392 -8.92 -27.54 23.26
N ASP A 393 -9.35 -28.76 23.58
CA ASP A 393 -8.61 -29.77 24.37
C ASP A 393 -8.44 -31.00 23.49
N THR A 394 -9.40 -31.91 23.51
CA THR A 394 -9.56 -33.04 22.57
C THR A 394 -10.52 -32.74 21.43
N ALA A 395 -11.44 -31.83 21.69
CA ALA A 395 -12.42 -31.28 20.75
C ALA A 395 -12.65 -29.80 21.04
N TRP A 396 -13.22 -29.07 20.08
CA TRP A 396 -13.65 -27.69 20.26
C TRP A 396 -14.87 -27.62 21.19
N LYS A 397 -14.83 -26.69 22.14
CA LYS A 397 -15.97 -26.36 23.01
C LYS A 397 -16.15 -24.85 23.01
N ARG A 398 -17.37 -24.39 22.80
CA ARG A 398 -17.78 -23.01 23.02
C ARG A 398 -17.90 -22.74 24.50
N VAL A 399 -17.25 -21.71 25.01
CA VAL A 399 -17.23 -21.35 26.44
C VAL A 399 -18.24 -20.25 26.72
N THR A 400 -18.39 -19.30 25.79
CA THR A 400 -19.38 -18.22 25.89
C THR A 400 -20.33 -18.27 24.71
N ASP A 401 -21.57 -17.75 24.92
CA ASP A 401 -22.63 -17.71 23.92
C ASP A 401 -23.55 -16.48 24.11
N SER A 402 -23.01 -15.39 24.65
CA SER A 402 -23.75 -14.16 24.88
C SER A 402 -23.96 -13.37 23.60
N ALA A 403 -24.83 -12.34 23.64
CA ALA A 403 -24.97 -11.40 22.52
C ALA A 403 -23.86 -10.33 22.51
N SER A 404 -22.94 -10.39 23.47
CA SER A 404 -21.81 -9.51 23.63
C SER A 404 -20.59 -9.99 22.82
N VAL A 405 -19.61 -9.14 22.67
CA VAL A 405 -18.31 -9.50 22.09
C VAL A 405 -17.40 -10.02 23.18
N GLU A 406 -16.97 -11.27 23.06
CA GLU A 406 -15.95 -11.89 23.92
C GLU A 406 -14.66 -12.07 23.13
N MET A 407 -13.56 -11.46 23.63
CA MET A 407 -12.29 -11.42 22.91
C MET A 407 -11.09 -11.58 23.83
N ASP A 408 -9.93 -11.86 23.25
CA ASP A 408 -8.63 -11.90 23.90
C ASP A 408 -8.57 -12.82 25.11
N PRO A 409 -8.84 -14.13 24.97
CA PRO A 409 -8.77 -15.06 26.08
C PRO A 409 -7.35 -15.13 26.64
N TRP A 410 -7.23 -15.33 27.95
CA TRP A 410 -5.96 -15.51 28.64
C TRP A 410 -6.05 -16.53 29.76
N TRP A 411 -5.06 -17.44 29.84
CA TRP A 411 -4.95 -18.40 30.92
C TRP A 411 -4.26 -17.77 32.13
N THR A 412 -4.90 -17.81 33.27
CA THR A 412 -4.34 -17.44 34.58
C THR A 412 -4.14 -18.69 35.44
N GLN A 413 -3.50 -18.55 36.60
CA GLN A 413 -3.39 -19.67 37.57
C GLN A 413 -4.75 -20.18 38.06
N GLY A 414 -5.75 -19.30 38.13
CA GLY A 414 -7.11 -19.61 38.57
C GLY A 414 -8.03 -20.14 37.49
N GLY A 415 -7.65 -20.05 36.19
CA GLY A 415 -8.51 -20.42 35.08
C GLY A 415 -8.47 -19.42 33.91
N LEU A 416 -9.48 -19.44 33.05
CA LEU A 416 -9.58 -18.63 31.87
C LEU A 416 -10.27 -17.28 32.18
N VAL A 417 -9.69 -16.19 31.63
CA VAL A 417 -10.30 -14.84 31.59
C VAL A 417 -10.31 -14.32 30.15
N PHE A 418 -11.14 -13.34 29.87
CA PHE A 418 -11.29 -12.73 28.54
C PHE A 418 -11.88 -11.32 28.65
N SER A 419 -11.74 -10.53 27.61
CA SER A 419 -12.37 -9.21 27.49
C SER A 419 -13.80 -9.35 26.99
N SER A 420 -14.77 -8.66 27.59
CA SER A 420 -16.15 -8.62 27.09
C SER A 420 -16.86 -7.32 27.43
N ASN A 421 -17.78 -6.89 26.57
CA ASN A 421 -18.66 -5.76 26.80
C ASN A 421 -20.04 -6.18 27.39
N PHE A 422 -20.14 -7.35 28.00
CA PHE A 422 -21.36 -7.92 28.57
C PHE A 422 -22.06 -6.98 29.60
N HIS A 423 -21.30 -6.23 30.35
CA HIS A 423 -21.80 -5.25 31.32
C HIS A 423 -21.95 -3.82 30.73
N GLY A 424 -21.96 -3.68 29.38
CA GLY A 424 -22.14 -2.40 28.68
C GLY A 424 -20.85 -1.69 28.29
N THR A 425 -19.75 -1.87 29.06
CA THR A 425 -18.40 -1.47 28.74
C THR A 425 -17.50 -2.69 28.73
N PHE A 426 -16.36 -2.64 27.99
CA PHE A 426 -15.40 -3.73 28.02
C PHE A 426 -14.79 -3.88 29.41
N GLN A 427 -14.80 -5.11 29.91
CA GLN A 427 -14.16 -5.50 31.17
C GLN A 427 -13.52 -6.88 31.03
N ILE A 428 -12.61 -7.21 31.94
CA ILE A 428 -12.04 -8.55 32.00
C ILE A 428 -12.99 -9.42 32.82
N LEU A 429 -13.57 -10.42 32.16
CA LEU A 429 -14.54 -11.35 32.76
C LEU A 429 -13.92 -12.73 32.92
N ARG A 430 -14.55 -13.48 33.85
CA ARG A 430 -14.35 -14.92 34.05
C ARG A 430 -15.36 -15.71 33.23
N THR A 431 -15.15 -17.01 33.15
CA THR A 431 -16.08 -17.90 32.40
C THR A 431 -17.50 -17.98 32.98
N ASP A 432 -17.73 -17.54 34.22
CA ASP A 432 -19.03 -17.38 34.85
C ASP A 432 -19.63 -15.98 34.60
N MET A 433 -19.02 -15.18 33.73
CA MET A 433 -19.42 -13.79 33.38
C MET A 433 -19.26 -12.78 34.53
N THR A 434 -18.58 -13.15 35.62
CA THR A 434 -18.25 -12.17 36.67
C THR A 434 -17.01 -11.36 36.31
N THR A 435 -16.96 -10.10 36.77
CA THR A 435 -15.82 -9.22 36.51
C THR A 435 -14.56 -9.68 37.28
N ALA A 436 -13.48 -9.91 36.60
CA ALA A 436 -12.15 -10.19 37.16
C ALA A 436 -11.33 -8.91 37.35
N ALA A 437 -11.41 -7.98 36.40
CA ALA A 437 -10.80 -6.65 36.45
C ALA A 437 -11.54 -5.71 35.51
N GLY A 438 -11.51 -4.41 35.78
CA GLY A 438 -12.09 -3.41 34.89
C GLY A 438 -12.20 -2.04 35.53
N SER A 439 -12.40 -1.05 34.67
CA SER A 439 -12.68 0.34 35.04
C SER A 439 -14.04 0.77 34.53
N GLY A 440 -14.48 1.96 34.94
CA GLY A 440 -15.75 2.52 34.47
C GLY A 440 -15.74 2.90 32.99
N GLN A 441 -14.57 3.01 32.36
CA GLN A 441 -14.43 3.39 30.93
C GLN A 441 -14.14 2.21 30.02
N GLY A 442 -13.50 1.14 30.50
CA GLY A 442 -13.28 -0.11 29.78
C GLY A 442 -11.91 -0.72 30.01
N ALA A 443 -11.83 -2.05 30.00
CA ALA A 443 -10.59 -2.81 30.09
C ALA A 443 -10.56 -3.94 29.08
N VAL A 444 -9.43 -4.16 28.42
CA VAL A 444 -9.24 -5.21 27.40
C VAL A 444 -7.85 -5.84 27.50
N LEU A 445 -7.62 -6.91 26.74
CA LEU A 445 -6.33 -7.58 26.57
C LEU A 445 -5.69 -8.02 27.91
N PRO A 446 -6.31 -8.97 28.65
CA PRO A 446 -5.71 -9.50 29.87
C PRO A 446 -4.40 -10.21 29.55
N ARG A 447 -3.35 -9.94 30.33
CA ARG A 447 -2.03 -10.58 30.20
C ARG A 447 -1.43 -10.76 31.59
N ASN A 448 -1.36 -11.98 32.09
CA ASN A 448 -0.97 -12.29 33.45
C ASN A 448 -1.81 -11.56 34.52
N ASP A 449 -1.23 -10.59 35.20
CA ASP A 449 -1.85 -9.75 36.22
C ASP A 449 -2.16 -8.31 35.71
N ALA A 450 -2.07 -8.08 34.40
CA ALA A 450 -2.26 -6.77 33.79
C ALA A 450 -3.36 -6.76 32.71
N CYS A 451 -3.93 -5.59 32.45
CA CYS A 451 -4.83 -5.34 31.31
C CYS A 451 -4.59 -3.96 30.74
N LEU A 452 -5.06 -3.72 29.51
CA LEU A 452 -5.20 -2.37 28.98
C LEU A 452 -6.50 -1.76 29.51
N ASP A 453 -6.37 -0.67 30.24
CA ASP A 453 -7.50 0.11 30.72
C ASP A 453 -7.68 1.37 29.89
N LEU A 454 -8.92 1.65 29.49
CA LEU A 454 -9.25 2.80 28.68
C LEU A 454 -9.34 4.04 29.57
N SER A 455 -8.46 4.98 29.30
CA SER A 455 -8.43 6.28 29.96
C SER A 455 -8.70 7.41 28.96
N ASP A 456 -8.88 8.62 29.48
CA ASP A 456 -8.95 9.83 28.68
C ASP A 456 -7.68 10.10 27.84
N SER A 457 -6.55 9.44 28.16
CA SER A 457 -5.29 9.55 27.42
C SER A 457 -5.04 8.39 26.44
N GLY A 458 -6.05 7.54 26.19
CA GLY A 458 -5.95 6.33 25.42
C GLY A 458 -5.82 5.08 26.29
N TRP A 459 -5.32 3.96 25.75
CA TRP A 459 -5.12 2.73 26.50
C TRP A 459 -3.89 2.81 27.39
N LEU A 460 -4.07 2.55 28.67
CA LEU A 460 -3.00 2.46 29.67
C LEU A 460 -2.87 1.04 30.20
N VAL A 461 -1.64 0.59 30.44
CA VAL A 461 -1.40 -0.71 31.07
C VAL A 461 -1.61 -0.58 32.57
N GLU A 462 -2.67 -1.22 33.07
CA GLU A 462 -2.90 -1.37 34.51
C GLU A 462 -2.47 -2.74 35.01
N ARG A 463 -1.80 -2.78 36.17
CA ARG A 463 -1.45 -4.01 36.86
C ARG A 463 -2.39 -4.22 38.04
N GLY A 464 -2.93 -5.40 38.16
CA GLY A 464 -3.80 -5.80 39.25
C GLY A 464 -3.97 -7.31 39.29
N ARG A 465 -4.50 -7.81 40.37
CA ARG A 465 -4.71 -9.26 40.51
C ARG A 465 -5.91 -9.68 39.67
N ILE A 466 -5.63 -10.34 38.53
CA ILE A 466 -6.64 -10.94 37.68
C ILE A 466 -6.76 -12.42 38.06
N GLU A 467 -7.93 -12.81 38.60
CA GLU A 467 -8.20 -14.21 38.95
C GLU A 467 -9.23 -14.81 37.99
N GLY A 468 -8.84 -15.89 37.30
CA GLY A 468 -9.73 -16.62 36.40
C GLY A 468 -10.64 -17.61 37.14
N THR A 469 -11.58 -18.20 36.41
CA THR A 469 -12.37 -19.37 36.86
C THR A 469 -12.08 -20.57 35.98
N HIS A 470 -12.27 -21.77 36.51
CA HIS A 470 -12.14 -23.00 35.74
C HIS A 470 -13.18 -23.04 34.61
N VAL A 471 -12.77 -23.55 33.46
CA VAL A 471 -13.67 -23.73 32.32
C VAL A 471 -14.74 -24.74 32.66
N SER A 472 -15.98 -24.28 32.72
CA SER A 472 -17.15 -25.14 32.85
C SER A 472 -17.44 -25.81 31.51
N SER A 473 -17.64 -27.11 31.49
CA SER A 473 -18.04 -27.84 30.29
C SER A 473 -19.54 -27.72 30.06
N LYS A 474 -19.99 -26.62 29.49
CA LYS A 474 -21.34 -26.58 28.88
C LYS A 474 -21.25 -27.14 27.47
N ASP A 475 -22.23 -27.96 27.10
CA ASP A 475 -22.37 -28.37 25.70
C ASP A 475 -22.64 -27.12 24.85
N PRO A 476 -21.97 -26.94 23.74
CA PRO A 476 -22.17 -25.77 22.91
C PRO A 476 -23.60 -25.75 22.38
N PRO A 477 -24.33 -24.61 22.47
CA PRO A 477 -25.57 -24.46 21.73
C PRO A 477 -25.29 -24.64 20.23
N ALA A 478 -26.28 -25.18 19.50
CA ALA A 478 -26.16 -25.32 18.07
C ALA A 478 -25.83 -23.96 17.46
N SER A 479 -24.75 -23.90 16.69
CA SER A 479 -24.33 -22.67 15.99
C SER A 479 -25.55 -22.09 15.23
N ALA A 480 -25.89 -20.84 15.48
CA ALA A 480 -26.93 -20.14 14.71
C ALA A 480 -26.49 -19.83 13.27
N PHE A 481 -25.17 -19.88 13.01
CA PHE A 481 -24.62 -19.71 11.68
C PHE A 481 -24.60 -21.05 10.96
N ARG A 482 -25.43 -21.15 9.95
CA ARG A 482 -25.30 -22.19 8.91
C ARG A 482 -24.48 -21.58 7.78
N GLU A 483 -23.39 -22.24 7.41
CA GLU A 483 -22.73 -21.92 6.14
C GLU A 483 -23.83 -22.00 5.06
N PRO A 484 -24.16 -20.88 4.37
CA PRO A 484 -25.22 -20.92 3.36
C PRO A 484 -24.81 -21.93 2.28
N GLU A 485 -25.72 -22.79 1.92
CA GLU A 485 -25.51 -23.70 0.80
C GLU A 485 -25.19 -22.88 -0.46
N PRO A 486 -24.25 -23.31 -1.31
CA PRO A 486 -24.00 -22.70 -2.60
C PRO A 486 -25.32 -22.61 -3.35
N ALA A 487 -25.66 -21.46 -3.91
CA ALA A 487 -26.85 -21.37 -4.73
C ALA A 487 -26.69 -22.36 -5.90
N ALA A 488 -27.69 -23.17 -6.11
CA ALA A 488 -27.75 -24.02 -7.27
C ALA A 488 -27.70 -23.14 -8.54
N GLY A 489 -26.68 -23.34 -9.40
CA GLY A 489 -26.59 -22.66 -10.69
C GLY A 489 -25.34 -21.86 -10.99
N LEU A 490 -24.32 -21.87 -10.16
CA LEU A 490 -23.00 -21.34 -10.58
C LEU A 490 -22.36 -22.34 -11.56
N GLU A 491 -22.15 -21.87 -12.79
CA GLU A 491 -21.36 -22.59 -13.81
C GLU A 491 -20.09 -21.74 -14.08
N PRO A 492 -19.04 -21.85 -13.23
CA PRO A 492 -17.88 -21.00 -13.36
C PRO A 492 -17.14 -21.25 -14.65
N LEU A 493 -16.87 -20.19 -15.39
CA LEU A 493 -16.14 -20.21 -16.65
C LEU A 493 -14.62 -20.21 -16.39
N PRO A 494 -13.82 -20.70 -17.35
CA PRO A 494 -12.38 -20.52 -17.33
C PRO A 494 -12.01 -19.02 -17.29
N TYR A 495 -10.91 -18.69 -16.61
CA TYR A 495 -10.42 -17.33 -16.54
C TYR A 495 -10.11 -16.74 -17.92
N SER A 496 -10.60 -15.52 -18.19
CA SER A 496 -10.27 -14.73 -19.38
C SER A 496 -9.65 -13.38 -18.97
N PRO A 497 -8.46 -13.03 -19.49
CA PRO A 497 -7.82 -11.76 -19.17
C PRO A 497 -8.45 -10.54 -19.87
N TRP A 498 -9.11 -10.76 -21.02
CA TRP A 498 -9.54 -9.70 -21.93
C TRP A 498 -10.46 -8.63 -21.32
N PRO A 499 -11.47 -8.97 -20.49
CA PRO A 499 -12.36 -7.96 -19.93
C PRO A 499 -11.68 -6.92 -19.06
N SER A 500 -10.53 -7.24 -18.45
CA SER A 500 -9.78 -6.38 -17.55
C SER A 500 -8.55 -5.72 -18.20
N MET A 501 -8.09 -6.22 -19.36
CA MET A 501 -6.92 -5.67 -20.04
C MET A 501 -7.16 -4.33 -20.72
N VAL A 502 -8.38 -4.05 -21.16
CA VAL A 502 -8.68 -2.78 -21.85
C VAL A 502 -8.73 -1.64 -20.85
N PRO A 503 -7.85 -0.64 -20.96
CA PRO A 503 -7.85 0.48 -20.03
C PRO A 503 -9.11 1.33 -20.20
N ASN A 504 -9.67 1.80 -19.10
CA ASN A 504 -10.83 2.69 -19.07
C ASN A 504 -10.45 4.17 -18.96
N PHE A 505 -9.20 4.51 -19.26
CA PHE A 505 -8.68 5.86 -19.15
C PHE A 505 -7.58 6.14 -20.18
N ILE A 506 -7.39 7.44 -20.44
CA ILE A 506 -6.25 7.99 -21.20
C ILE A 506 -5.64 9.10 -20.33
N ALA A 507 -4.38 8.95 -19.94
CA ALA A 507 -3.68 9.93 -19.13
C ALA A 507 -2.89 10.92 -19.99
N PRO A 508 -2.85 12.21 -19.63
CA PRO A 508 -1.85 13.13 -20.15
C PRO A 508 -0.44 12.61 -19.83
N ASP A 509 0.44 12.67 -20.81
CA ASP A 509 1.83 12.28 -20.69
C ASP A 509 2.73 13.46 -21.05
N LEU A 510 3.27 14.11 -20.02
CA LEU A 510 4.06 15.32 -20.14
C LEU A 510 5.51 15.02 -19.79
N TYR A 511 6.42 15.54 -20.58
CA TYR A 511 7.85 15.49 -20.31
C TYR A 511 8.42 16.90 -20.52
N ALA A 512 9.21 17.36 -19.57
CA ALA A 512 9.98 18.59 -19.68
C ALA A 512 11.42 18.29 -19.30
N GLY A 513 12.31 18.41 -20.24
CA GLY A 513 13.75 18.25 -20.08
C GLY A 513 14.51 19.48 -20.53
N PRO A 514 15.82 19.56 -20.25
CA PRO A 514 16.64 20.73 -20.63
C PRO A 514 16.69 21.00 -22.13
N ALA A 515 16.46 19.97 -22.94
CA ALA A 515 16.59 20.04 -24.39
C ALA A 515 15.25 19.88 -25.13
N ASP A 516 14.16 19.60 -24.46
CA ASP A 516 12.88 19.33 -25.13
C ASP A 516 11.70 19.33 -24.17
N VAL A 517 10.58 19.88 -24.62
CA VAL A 517 9.29 19.79 -23.96
C VAL A 517 8.38 18.91 -24.80
N GLN A 518 7.78 17.90 -24.20
CA GLN A 518 6.91 16.96 -24.90
C GLN A 518 5.55 16.89 -24.20
N ALA A 519 4.49 16.82 -24.98
CA ALA A 519 3.15 16.59 -24.51
C ALA A 519 2.47 15.48 -25.33
N GLY A 520 1.70 14.64 -24.66
CA GLY A 520 1.06 13.51 -25.30
C GLY A 520 0.01 12.85 -24.44
N LEU A 521 -0.35 11.65 -24.84
CA LEU A 521 -1.34 10.82 -24.17
C LEU A 521 -0.80 9.39 -24.04
N ALA A 522 -1.12 8.75 -22.91
CA ALA A 522 -0.77 7.36 -22.66
C ALA A 522 -1.93 6.61 -22.01
N ALA A 523 -2.05 5.33 -22.35
CA ALA A 523 -2.98 4.41 -21.73
C ALA A 523 -2.26 3.09 -21.41
N TRP A 524 -2.62 2.47 -20.29
CA TRP A 524 -2.12 1.14 -19.94
C TRP A 524 -3.20 0.31 -19.29
N GLY A 525 -3.18 -0.99 -19.57
CA GLY A 525 -4.08 -1.97 -19.01
C GLY A 525 -3.31 -3.11 -18.36
N ARG A 526 -3.95 -3.77 -17.43
CA ARG A 526 -3.44 -4.95 -16.75
C ARG A 526 -4.62 -5.84 -16.40
N ASP A 527 -4.50 -7.14 -16.65
CA ASP A 527 -5.52 -8.08 -16.21
C ASP A 527 -5.55 -8.25 -14.67
N VAL A 528 -6.59 -8.84 -14.15
CA VAL A 528 -6.78 -8.99 -12.69
C VAL A 528 -5.72 -9.88 -12.02
N SER A 529 -5.12 -10.84 -12.77
CA SER A 529 -4.02 -11.67 -12.27
C SER A 529 -2.68 -10.94 -12.27
N GLY A 530 -2.54 -9.88 -13.07
CA GLY A 530 -1.28 -9.17 -13.29
C GLY A 530 -0.34 -9.87 -14.28
N ASP A 531 -0.78 -10.95 -14.88
CA ASP A 531 0.00 -11.74 -15.84
C ASP A 531 0.04 -11.12 -17.24
N TYR A 532 -0.99 -10.36 -17.60
CA TYR A 532 -1.13 -9.72 -18.90
C TYR A 532 -1.12 -8.21 -18.75
N THR A 533 -0.36 -7.53 -19.57
CA THR A 533 -0.26 -6.06 -19.57
C THR A 533 -0.32 -5.51 -20.99
N LEU A 534 -0.92 -4.34 -21.15
CA LEU A 534 -0.96 -3.59 -22.39
C LEU A 534 -0.58 -2.13 -22.10
N ARG A 535 0.19 -1.50 -22.98
CA ARG A 535 0.46 -0.06 -22.90
C ARG A 535 0.56 0.52 -24.31
N ALA A 536 0.07 1.75 -24.47
CA ALA A 536 0.24 2.51 -25.69
C ALA A 536 0.30 4.02 -25.34
N GLY A 537 1.01 4.78 -26.14
CA GLY A 537 1.09 6.21 -25.95
C GLY A 537 1.79 6.90 -27.10
N PHE A 538 1.57 8.21 -27.18
CA PHE A 538 2.30 9.09 -28.07
C PHE A 538 2.66 10.39 -27.34
N ARG A 539 3.73 11.05 -27.81
CA ARG A 539 4.13 12.38 -27.38
C ARG A 539 4.57 13.20 -28.61
N TYR A 540 4.23 14.47 -28.60
CA TYR A 540 4.77 15.44 -29.54
C TYR A 540 5.87 16.25 -28.84
N SER A 541 7.03 16.30 -29.46
CA SER A 541 8.17 17.13 -29.06
C SER A 541 8.05 18.47 -29.73
N PHE A 542 7.99 19.55 -28.94
CA PHE A 542 7.82 20.91 -29.47
C PHE A 542 9.12 21.47 -30.03
N ASP A 543 10.27 21.08 -29.50
CA ASP A 543 11.57 21.58 -29.95
C ASP A 543 12.06 20.86 -31.20
N LEU A 544 11.73 19.57 -31.33
CA LEU A 544 12.20 18.71 -32.44
C LEU A 544 11.13 18.53 -33.54
N ASP A 545 9.93 19.09 -33.38
CA ASP A 545 8.79 18.88 -34.27
C ASP A 545 8.57 17.39 -34.63
N TYR A 546 8.51 16.53 -33.58
CA TYR A 546 8.55 15.09 -33.76
C TYR A 546 7.50 14.36 -32.93
N ILE A 547 6.88 13.33 -33.53
CA ILE A 547 5.93 12.47 -32.83
C ILE A 547 6.62 11.18 -32.37
N SER A 548 6.72 11.01 -31.07
CA SER A 548 7.12 9.77 -30.41
C SER A 548 5.92 8.83 -30.26
N LEU A 549 6.12 7.53 -30.47
CA LEU A 549 5.12 6.49 -30.30
C LEU A 549 5.69 5.39 -29.41
N GLN A 550 4.85 4.81 -28.56
CA GLN A 550 5.21 3.63 -27.80
C GLN A 550 4.02 2.67 -27.72
N ALA A 551 4.30 1.38 -27.84
CA ALA A 551 3.33 0.32 -27.59
C ALA A 551 4.03 -0.88 -26.97
N GLY A 552 3.34 -1.64 -26.15
CA GLY A 552 3.92 -2.84 -25.55
C GLY A 552 2.87 -3.73 -24.92
N THR A 553 3.16 -5.02 -24.91
CA THR A 553 2.35 -6.03 -24.24
C THR A 553 3.25 -6.97 -23.45
N GLY A 554 2.75 -7.45 -22.33
CA GLY A 554 3.39 -8.46 -21.50
C GLY A 554 2.46 -9.65 -21.32
N ILE A 555 3.00 -10.85 -21.39
CA ILE A 555 2.30 -12.11 -21.13
C ILE A 555 3.16 -12.90 -20.15
N LYS A 556 2.72 -12.97 -18.91
CA LYS A 556 3.49 -13.56 -17.80
C LYS A 556 4.90 -12.97 -17.70
N SER A 557 5.90 -13.77 -17.98
CA SER A 557 7.30 -13.38 -17.93
C SER A 557 7.85 -12.81 -19.23
N VAL A 558 7.08 -12.84 -20.32
CA VAL A 558 7.52 -12.36 -21.65
C VAL A 558 6.90 -11.01 -21.96
N PHE A 559 7.67 -10.11 -22.59
CA PHE A 559 7.16 -8.84 -23.07
C PHE A 559 7.59 -8.56 -24.51
N LEU A 560 6.74 -7.85 -25.23
CA LEU A 560 7.01 -7.28 -26.54
C LEU A 560 6.78 -5.77 -26.46
N ALA A 561 7.70 -4.97 -26.99
CA ALA A 561 7.54 -3.53 -27.03
C ALA A 561 8.01 -2.95 -28.36
N PHE A 562 7.35 -1.89 -28.78
CA PHE A 562 7.70 -1.02 -29.88
C PHE A 562 7.85 0.41 -29.36
N ALA A 563 8.88 1.11 -29.80
CA ALA A 563 9.05 2.52 -29.54
C ALA A 563 9.59 3.25 -30.78
N ARG A 564 9.04 4.43 -31.04
CA ARG A 564 9.57 5.42 -31.97
C ARG A 564 9.81 6.71 -31.19
N TYR A 565 11.06 7.20 -31.17
CA TYR A 565 11.42 8.37 -30.36
C TYR A 565 12.60 9.12 -30.96
N PRO A 566 12.70 10.45 -30.75
CA PRO A 566 13.89 11.18 -31.10
C PRO A 566 14.95 11.00 -30.03
N LEU A 567 16.20 11.02 -30.44
CA LEU A 567 17.33 11.18 -29.55
C LEU A 567 18.08 12.45 -29.97
N SER A 568 18.09 13.45 -29.10
CA SER A 568 18.82 14.68 -29.30
C SER A 568 19.59 15.06 -28.06
N TYR A 569 20.90 15.27 -28.20
CA TYR A 569 21.76 15.80 -27.14
C TYR A 569 23.06 16.34 -27.75
N ASP A 570 23.69 17.30 -27.09
CA ASP A 570 24.86 18.03 -27.55
C ASP A 570 25.92 18.00 -26.45
N PRO A 571 26.77 16.95 -26.42
CA PRO A 571 27.87 16.86 -25.48
C PRO A 571 29.03 17.82 -25.86
N ALA A 572 29.69 18.38 -24.87
CA ALA A 572 30.79 19.29 -25.09
C ALA A 572 32.04 18.66 -25.74
N ASN A 573 32.14 17.32 -25.67
CA ASN A 573 33.34 16.59 -26.11
C ASN A 573 33.14 15.72 -27.36
N THR A 574 31.92 15.63 -27.90
CA THR A 574 31.63 14.88 -29.14
C THR A 574 30.61 15.67 -30.00
N PRO A 575 30.49 15.36 -31.29
CA PRO A 575 29.48 15.99 -32.13
C PRO A 575 28.05 15.75 -31.61
N LYS A 576 27.20 16.74 -31.85
CA LYS A 576 25.76 16.65 -31.54
C LYS A 576 25.13 15.41 -32.18
N THR A 577 24.31 14.70 -31.41
CA THR A 577 23.54 13.56 -31.88
C THR A 577 22.08 13.94 -32.02
N GLU A 578 21.55 13.85 -33.25
CA GLU A 578 20.12 14.03 -33.54
C GLU A 578 19.65 12.90 -34.44
N GLU A 579 18.83 12.01 -33.91
CA GLU A 579 18.35 10.82 -34.59
C GLU A 579 16.87 10.53 -34.29
N SER A 580 16.19 10.04 -35.32
CA SER A 580 14.93 9.31 -35.16
C SER A 580 15.22 7.84 -34.94
N ARG A 581 14.70 7.27 -33.86
CA ARG A 581 14.92 5.85 -33.48
C ARG A 581 13.62 5.08 -33.52
N HIS A 582 13.67 3.89 -34.13
CA HIS A 582 12.59 2.90 -34.16
C HIS A 582 13.10 1.61 -33.53
N GLU A 583 12.56 1.25 -32.39
CA GLU A 583 12.99 0.08 -31.64
C GLU A 583 11.88 -0.94 -31.50
N ILE A 584 12.20 -2.20 -31.78
CA ILE A 584 11.34 -3.35 -31.46
C ILE A 584 12.13 -4.21 -30.48
N SER A 585 11.52 -4.54 -29.35
CA SER A 585 12.16 -5.34 -28.31
C SER A 585 11.26 -6.50 -27.88
N VAL A 586 11.88 -7.66 -27.69
CA VAL A 586 11.29 -8.84 -27.07
C VAL A 586 12.15 -9.23 -25.89
N GLY A 587 11.54 -9.42 -24.73
CA GLY A 587 12.29 -9.80 -23.55
C GLY A 587 11.53 -10.74 -22.64
N MET A 588 12.25 -11.35 -21.71
CA MET A 588 11.69 -12.24 -20.71
C MET A 588 12.36 -12.09 -19.36
N LYS A 589 11.59 -12.35 -18.30
CA LYS A 589 12.09 -12.58 -16.95
C LYS A 589 12.03 -14.09 -16.70
N PRO A 590 13.16 -14.78 -16.53
CA PRO A 590 13.14 -16.22 -16.31
C PRO A 590 12.32 -16.60 -15.08
N PRO A 591 11.49 -17.65 -15.15
CA PRO A 591 10.72 -18.13 -13.99
C PRO A 591 11.65 -18.48 -12.81
N GLY A 592 11.28 -18.07 -11.60
CA GLY A 592 12.10 -18.26 -10.41
C GLY A 592 13.31 -17.31 -10.24
N MET A 593 13.56 -16.43 -11.23
CA MET A 593 14.66 -15.46 -11.21
C MET A 593 14.15 -14.01 -11.41
N PRO A 594 13.37 -13.45 -10.47
CA PRO A 594 12.79 -12.11 -10.62
C PRO A 594 13.85 -11.00 -10.70
N TRP A 595 15.09 -11.34 -10.33
CA TRP A 595 16.28 -10.48 -10.38
C TRP A 595 17.00 -10.47 -11.74
N ALA A 596 16.60 -11.33 -12.71
CA ALA A 596 17.18 -11.42 -14.03
C ALA A 596 16.18 -11.04 -15.13
N SER A 597 16.66 -10.40 -16.20
CA SER A 597 15.91 -10.18 -17.44
C SER A 597 16.82 -10.34 -18.65
N LEU A 598 16.29 -10.94 -19.70
CA LEU A 598 16.95 -11.11 -21.00
C LEU A 598 16.09 -10.45 -22.08
N SER A 599 16.71 -9.66 -22.98
CA SER A 599 15.99 -8.99 -24.05
C SER A 599 16.77 -9.04 -25.36
N LEU A 600 16.02 -9.02 -26.46
CA LEU A 600 16.52 -8.84 -27.83
C LEU A 600 15.89 -7.60 -28.43
N HIS A 601 16.68 -6.80 -29.10
CA HIS A 601 16.28 -5.52 -29.65
C HIS A 601 16.70 -5.40 -31.11
N ARG A 602 15.81 -4.82 -31.91
CA ARG A 602 16.12 -4.32 -33.24
C ARG A 602 15.92 -2.83 -33.26
N LEU A 603 16.97 -2.08 -33.46
CA LEU A 603 16.98 -0.63 -33.57
C LEU A 603 17.20 -0.25 -35.04
N THR A 604 16.37 0.62 -35.56
CA THR A 604 16.59 1.32 -36.83
C THR A 604 16.67 2.80 -36.51
N TYR A 605 17.65 3.49 -37.05
CA TYR A 605 17.87 4.91 -36.79
C TYR A 605 18.21 5.66 -38.09
N GLU A 606 17.87 6.92 -38.12
CA GLU A 606 18.11 7.86 -39.23
C GLU A 606 18.34 9.26 -38.66
N PRO A 607 19.19 10.08 -39.27
CA PRO A 607 19.40 11.47 -38.84
C PRO A 607 18.09 12.27 -38.83
N LEU A 608 17.92 13.12 -37.82
CA LEU A 608 16.81 14.09 -37.73
C LEU A 608 17.24 15.36 -38.50
N ASN A 609 17.17 15.35 -39.84
CA ASN A 609 17.48 16.53 -40.61
C ASN A 609 16.22 17.30 -40.99
N LYS A 610 16.20 18.60 -40.65
CA LYS A 610 15.15 19.54 -41.08
C LYS A 610 15.26 19.94 -42.57
N ASP A 611 16.36 19.63 -43.22
CA ASP A 611 16.69 20.13 -44.59
C ASP A 611 16.45 19.11 -45.72
N GLY A 612 15.77 18.00 -45.44
CA GLY A 612 15.31 17.09 -46.51
C GLY A 612 16.39 16.22 -47.18
N ASP A 613 17.58 16.15 -46.61
CA ASP A 613 18.58 15.20 -47.05
C ASP A 613 18.22 13.81 -46.47
N GLU A 614 17.89 12.84 -47.32
CA GLU A 614 17.63 11.47 -46.94
C GLU A 614 18.93 10.86 -46.38
N GLY A 615 19.18 11.11 -45.09
CA GLY A 615 20.29 10.47 -44.38
C GLY A 615 20.17 8.94 -44.46
N LYS A 616 21.30 8.28 -44.60
CA LYS A 616 21.34 6.83 -44.71
C LYS A 616 20.72 6.16 -43.49
N ARG A 617 19.62 5.44 -43.69
CA ARG A 617 18.98 4.62 -42.66
C ARG A 617 19.90 3.45 -42.30
N ASP A 618 20.19 3.30 -41.01
CA ASP A 618 21.00 2.20 -40.51
C ASP A 618 20.25 1.36 -39.46
N HIS A 619 20.75 0.18 -39.14
CA HIS A 619 20.11 -0.72 -38.23
C HIS A 619 21.09 -1.50 -37.36
N GLU A 620 20.67 -1.75 -36.12
CA GLU A 620 21.40 -2.58 -35.17
C GLU A 620 20.50 -3.68 -34.60
N LEU A 621 21.07 -4.88 -34.44
CA LEU A 621 20.46 -5.96 -33.67
C LEU A 621 21.32 -6.20 -32.42
N TRP A 622 20.72 -6.25 -31.26
CA TRP A 622 21.44 -6.49 -30.02
C TRP A 622 20.62 -7.20 -28.99
N GLY A 623 21.32 -7.81 -28.02
CA GLY A 623 20.67 -8.44 -26.87
C GLY A 623 21.30 -7.97 -25.57
N ASP A 624 20.51 -7.94 -24.50
CA ASP A 624 20.97 -7.65 -23.16
C ASP A 624 20.57 -8.70 -22.13
N LEU A 625 21.46 -8.85 -21.15
CA LEU A 625 21.20 -9.55 -19.89
C LEU A 625 21.34 -8.54 -18.75
N SER A 626 20.25 -8.30 -18.03
CA SER A 626 20.24 -7.42 -16.88
C SER A 626 19.97 -8.21 -15.60
N LEU A 627 20.82 -7.99 -14.59
CA LEU A 627 20.73 -8.56 -13.26
C LEU A 627 20.52 -7.43 -12.25
N LYS A 628 19.53 -7.55 -11.36
CA LYS A 628 19.24 -6.57 -10.30
C LYS A 628 18.90 -7.32 -9.03
N GLY A 629 19.45 -6.90 -7.90
CA GLY A 629 19.20 -7.55 -6.63
C GLY A 629 19.27 -6.61 -5.44
N ARG A 630 19.00 -7.17 -4.27
CA ARG A 630 19.22 -6.51 -2.99
C ARG A 630 19.84 -7.53 -2.04
N ILE A 631 20.94 -7.16 -1.40
CA ILE A 631 21.66 -7.98 -0.43
C ILE A 631 21.89 -7.11 0.80
N GLY A 632 21.02 -7.24 1.79
CA GLY A 632 21.03 -6.39 2.97
C GLY A 632 20.83 -4.90 2.59
N THR A 633 21.83 -4.08 2.90
CA THR A 633 21.88 -2.64 2.59
C THR A 633 22.38 -2.33 1.18
N PHE A 634 22.83 -3.33 0.44
CA PHE A 634 23.38 -3.19 -0.91
C PHE A 634 22.34 -3.50 -1.98
N SER A 635 22.32 -2.68 -3.03
CA SER A 635 21.47 -2.89 -4.20
C SER A 635 22.34 -2.91 -5.47
N PRO A 636 22.86 -4.08 -5.87
CA PRO A 636 23.65 -4.23 -7.08
C PRO A 636 22.77 -4.27 -8.34
N SER A 637 23.29 -3.74 -9.44
CA SER A 637 22.77 -3.96 -10.79
C SER A 637 23.91 -4.19 -11.77
N LEU A 638 23.71 -5.07 -12.73
CA LEU A 638 24.66 -5.35 -13.81
C LEU A 638 23.91 -5.57 -15.12
N THR A 639 24.34 -4.95 -16.20
CA THR A 639 23.81 -5.16 -17.55
C THR A 639 24.95 -5.45 -18.50
N ALA A 640 24.83 -6.54 -19.24
CA ALA A 640 25.72 -6.91 -20.33
C ALA A 640 24.95 -6.85 -21.66
N GLU A 641 25.53 -6.24 -22.68
CA GLU A 641 24.96 -6.10 -24.01
C GLU A 641 25.90 -6.61 -25.07
N ALA A 642 25.36 -7.21 -26.12
CA ALA A 642 26.08 -7.68 -27.28
C ALA A 642 25.34 -7.32 -28.57
N TYR A 643 26.01 -6.74 -29.51
CA TYR A 643 25.49 -6.22 -30.78
C TYR A 643 26.01 -7.03 -31.98
N SER A 644 25.18 -7.12 -33.03
CA SER A 644 25.50 -7.87 -34.24
C SER A 644 26.77 -7.40 -34.97
N GLY A 645 27.13 -6.08 -34.83
CA GLY A 645 28.36 -5.49 -35.34
C GLY A 645 29.60 -5.77 -34.49
N GLY A 646 29.59 -6.72 -33.56
CA GLY A 646 30.73 -7.05 -32.67
C GLY A 646 30.94 -6.12 -31.49
N ARG A 647 30.19 -5.02 -31.36
CA ARG A 647 30.22 -4.14 -30.19
C ARG A 647 29.66 -4.89 -28.96
N ARG A 648 30.27 -4.65 -27.83
CA ARG A 648 29.83 -5.20 -26.52
C ARG A 648 29.87 -4.11 -25.48
N SER A 649 29.00 -4.18 -24.48
CA SER A 649 28.98 -3.25 -23.35
C SER A 649 28.72 -3.98 -22.07
N LEU A 650 29.40 -3.56 -21.00
CA LEU A 650 29.15 -4.01 -19.64
C LEU A 650 29.08 -2.78 -18.75
N TYR A 651 27.98 -2.65 -18.00
CA TYR A 651 27.82 -1.58 -17.05
C TYR A 651 26.96 -1.99 -15.86
N GLY A 652 27.15 -1.31 -14.76
CA GLY A 652 26.38 -1.61 -13.55
C GLY A 652 26.51 -0.53 -12.50
N SER A 653 25.77 -0.73 -11.43
CA SER A 653 25.81 0.14 -10.27
C SER A 653 25.74 -0.67 -8.98
N LEU A 654 26.39 -0.13 -7.95
CA LEU A 654 26.27 -0.58 -6.58
C LEU A 654 25.76 0.60 -5.75
N ARG A 655 24.63 0.42 -5.08
CA ARG A 655 24.04 1.38 -4.17
C ARG A 655 24.11 0.82 -2.77
N PHE A 656 24.55 1.64 -1.82
CA PHE A 656 24.61 1.34 -0.40
C PHE A 656 23.81 2.37 0.36
N LEU A 657 22.89 1.94 1.22
CA LEU A 657 22.08 2.82 2.08
C LEU A 657 22.24 2.35 3.54
N TYR A 658 22.67 3.26 4.40
CA TYR A 658 22.88 3.00 5.82
C TYR A 658 22.41 4.18 6.67
N GLY A 659 21.87 3.90 7.83
CA GLY A 659 21.52 4.90 8.84
C GLY A 659 20.08 4.76 9.33
N LYS A 660 19.81 5.47 10.41
CA LYS A 660 18.50 5.55 11.06
C LYS A 660 18.07 6.99 11.26
N ASP A 661 18.89 7.80 11.93
CA ASP A 661 18.65 9.22 12.19
C ASP A 661 19.46 10.11 11.23
N LEU A 662 20.62 9.64 10.82
CA LEU A 662 21.43 10.19 9.75
C LEU A 662 21.58 9.11 8.68
N PHE A 663 21.15 9.40 7.46
CA PHE A 663 21.24 8.45 6.36
C PHE A 663 22.44 8.77 5.48
N LEU A 664 23.22 7.75 5.21
CA LEU A 664 24.32 7.78 4.25
C LEU A 664 23.90 6.95 3.03
N LEU A 665 23.87 7.59 1.88
CA LEU A 665 23.69 6.94 0.59
C LEU A 665 24.98 7.03 -0.19
N ALA A 666 25.57 5.91 -0.55
CA ALA A 666 26.69 5.86 -1.47
C ALA A 666 26.29 5.09 -2.74
N ARG A 667 26.72 5.58 -3.89
CA ARG A 667 26.48 4.94 -5.19
C ARG A 667 27.74 4.99 -6.01
N VAL A 668 28.07 3.85 -6.63
CA VAL A 668 29.13 3.74 -7.64
C VAL A 668 28.51 3.17 -8.90
N GLN A 669 28.81 3.77 -10.04
CA GLN A 669 28.43 3.26 -11.35
C GLN A 669 29.68 3.15 -12.22
N ALA A 670 29.77 2.09 -13.00
CA ALA A 670 30.86 1.87 -13.92
C ALA A 670 30.32 1.26 -15.21
N GLY A 671 30.91 1.66 -16.35
CA GLY A 671 30.55 1.13 -17.65
C GLY A 671 31.72 1.17 -18.61
N LYS A 672 31.78 0.17 -19.51
CA LYS A 672 32.74 0.09 -20.59
C LYS A 672 32.13 -0.56 -21.82
N SER A 673 32.38 0.03 -22.96
CA SER A 673 32.06 -0.53 -24.27
C SER A 673 33.35 -0.94 -25.03
N TRP A 674 33.22 -1.95 -25.89
CA TRP A 674 34.28 -2.48 -26.74
C TRP A 674 33.77 -2.64 -28.16
N GLY A 675 34.66 -2.56 -29.16
CA GLY A 675 34.33 -2.62 -30.58
C GLY A 675 34.12 -1.23 -31.19
N GLU A 676 33.39 -1.12 -32.27
CA GLU A 676 33.11 0.16 -32.90
C GLU A 676 32.08 0.94 -32.10
N VAL A 677 32.51 2.03 -31.49
CA VAL A 677 31.69 2.94 -30.70
C VAL A 677 31.66 4.29 -31.42
N SER A 678 30.46 4.83 -31.58
CA SER A 678 30.27 6.16 -32.19
C SER A 678 29.34 7.00 -31.31
N PRO A 679 29.29 8.32 -31.48
CA PRO A 679 28.37 9.17 -30.73
C PRO A 679 26.92 8.63 -30.78
N GLY A 680 26.26 8.53 -29.64
CA GLY A 680 24.92 7.96 -29.53
C GLY A 680 24.82 6.43 -29.59
N HIS A 681 25.86 5.74 -30.00
CA HIS A 681 25.87 4.29 -30.22
C HIS A 681 26.96 3.59 -29.40
N GLY A 682 26.54 2.98 -28.30
CA GLY A 682 27.42 2.27 -27.39
C GLY A 682 28.14 3.15 -26.37
N THR A 683 27.89 4.42 -26.34
CA THR A 683 28.49 5.39 -25.42
C THR A 683 27.75 5.47 -24.08
N PHE A 684 28.48 5.96 -23.09
CA PHE A 684 27.94 6.38 -21.78
C PHE A 684 27.89 7.90 -21.71
N ARG A 685 26.82 8.43 -21.21
CA ARG A 685 26.56 9.85 -21.05
C ARG A 685 26.74 10.26 -19.61
N VAL A 686 27.49 11.30 -19.36
CA VAL A 686 27.87 11.75 -18.02
C VAL A 686 27.34 13.16 -17.79
N GLY A 687 26.86 13.44 -16.59
CA GLY A 687 26.25 14.72 -16.20
C GLY A 687 24.74 14.61 -15.94
N GLY A 688 24.19 15.66 -15.33
CA GLY A 688 22.76 15.75 -14.99
C GLY A 688 22.40 15.16 -13.64
N ASP A 689 21.09 15.08 -13.39
CA ASP A 689 20.52 14.67 -12.10
C ASP A 689 20.47 13.15 -11.95
N VAL A 690 20.38 12.72 -10.68
CA VAL A 690 20.33 11.31 -10.26
C VAL A 690 18.92 10.76 -10.09
N GLY A 691 17.89 11.60 -10.17
CA GLY A 691 16.53 11.24 -9.81
C GLY A 691 15.75 10.50 -10.89
N GLU A 692 14.84 9.63 -10.46
CA GLU A 692 13.75 9.13 -11.29
C GLU A 692 12.47 9.88 -10.90
N GLY A 693 11.97 10.75 -11.78
CA GLY A 693 10.66 11.38 -11.60
C GLY A 693 9.53 10.41 -11.97
N TYR A 694 8.32 10.69 -11.51
CA TYR A 694 7.11 9.95 -11.92
C TYR A 694 6.92 9.95 -13.43
N PHE A 695 7.30 11.04 -14.08
CA PHE A 695 7.07 11.32 -15.51
C PHE A 695 8.32 11.12 -16.38
N THR A 696 9.50 10.94 -15.78
CA THR A 696 10.75 10.81 -16.52
C THR A 696 11.37 9.45 -16.28
N ARG A 697 11.55 8.67 -17.34
CA ARG A 697 12.42 7.50 -17.28
C ARG A 697 13.87 7.94 -17.48
N ARG A 698 14.72 7.54 -16.55
CA ARG A 698 16.15 7.72 -16.71
C ARG A 698 16.63 6.98 -17.95
N PRO A 699 17.33 7.63 -18.89
CA PRO A 699 17.93 6.94 -20.02
C PRO A 699 18.91 5.87 -19.52
N SER A 700 18.88 4.69 -20.13
CA SER A 700 19.92 3.69 -19.93
C SER A 700 21.28 4.34 -20.29
N ARG A 701 22.36 3.96 -19.60
CA ARG A 701 23.71 4.48 -19.81
C ARG A 701 23.96 5.94 -19.42
N LEU A 702 23.08 6.54 -18.59
CA LEU A 702 23.34 7.83 -17.99
C LEU A 702 24.10 7.65 -16.67
N PHE A 703 25.20 8.35 -16.54
CA PHE A 703 26.08 8.41 -15.39
C PHE A 703 25.97 9.81 -14.76
N PRO A 704 25.02 10.04 -13.87
CA PRO A 704 24.69 11.37 -13.41
C PRO A 704 25.77 11.95 -12.51
N ILE A 705 26.01 13.25 -12.66
CA ILE A 705 26.79 14.12 -11.79
C ILE A 705 26.04 15.44 -11.71
N ARG A 706 25.48 15.76 -10.54
CA ARG A 706 24.74 16.99 -10.29
C ARG A 706 25.69 18.20 -10.33
N GLY A 707 25.20 19.35 -10.72
CA GLY A 707 25.98 20.56 -10.95
C GLY A 707 26.40 20.76 -12.39
N PHE A 708 26.05 19.81 -13.26
CA PHE A 708 26.33 19.87 -14.71
C PHE A 708 25.04 19.62 -15.50
N SER A 709 25.03 20.16 -16.71
CA SER A 709 23.95 19.88 -17.65
C SER A 709 23.83 18.38 -17.98
N ALA A 710 22.63 17.93 -18.32
CA ALA A 710 22.40 16.52 -18.66
C ALA A 710 23.18 16.15 -19.94
N ASN A 711 23.87 15.01 -19.90
CA ASN A 711 24.68 14.49 -21.03
C ASN A 711 25.81 15.44 -21.48
N ILE A 712 26.39 16.19 -20.55
CA ILE A 712 27.42 17.18 -20.86
C ILE A 712 28.67 16.54 -21.46
N LEU A 713 28.99 15.29 -21.08
CA LEU A 713 30.10 14.52 -21.64
C LEU A 713 29.63 13.14 -22.13
N GLU A 714 30.34 12.62 -23.13
CA GLU A 714 30.09 11.31 -23.73
C GLU A 714 31.39 10.52 -23.89
N ALA A 715 31.37 9.22 -23.57
CA ALA A 715 32.55 8.37 -23.64
C ALA A 715 32.21 6.87 -23.77
N ASP A 716 33.15 6.06 -24.20
CA ASP A 716 33.03 4.59 -24.21
C ASP A 716 33.39 3.94 -22.88
N ARG A 717 33.93 4.73 -21.93
CA ARG A 717 34.16 4.33 -20.52
C ARG A 717 33.73 5.44 -19.59
N ALA A 718 32.99 5.09 -18.56
CA ALA A 718 32.61 6.02 -17.52
C ALA A 718 32.58 5.33 -16.14
N VAL A 719 33.06 6.06 -15.15
CA VAL A 719 32.91 5.68 -13.73
C VAL A 719 32.42 6.90 -12.98
N THR A 720 31.35 6.76 -12.22
CA THR A 720 30.83 7.83 -11.35
C THR A 720 30.60 7.32 -9.94
N THR A 721 30.82 8.19 -8.98
CA THR A 721 30.52 7.96 -7.57
C THR A 721 29.68 9.10 -7.02
N SER A 722 28.80 8.79 -6.09
CA SER A 722 27.99 9.76 -5.37
C SER A 722 27.96 9.38 -3.89
N ILE A 723 28.19 10.35 -3.04
CA ILE A 723 28.05 10.23 -1.58
C ILE A 723 27.07 11.30 -1.14
N GLU A 724 26.02 10.87 -0.48
CA GLU A 724 24.93 11.73 -0.01
C GLU A 724 24.67 11.47 1.49
N VAL A 725 24.54 12.54 2.24
CA VAL A 725 24.21 12.48 3.67
C VAL A 725 22.92 13.25 3.87
N PHE A 726 21.93 12.59 4.48
CA PHE A 726 20.63 13.19 4.77
C PHE A 726 20.40 13.25 6.27
N CYS A 727 20.03 14.44 6.74
CA CYS A 727 19.66 14.70 8.13
C CYS A 727 18.19 15.11 8.20
N PRO A 728 17.34 14.45 8.98
CA PRO A 728 15.99 14.94 9.24
C PRO A 728 16.07 16.25 10.01
N LEU A 729 15.46 17.30 9.48
CA LEU A 729 15.32 18.60 10.13
C LEU A 729 14.11 18.64 11.05
N ALA A 730 13.01 18.04 10.59
CA ALA A 730 11.75 17.98 11.33
C ALA A 730 10.94 16.75 10.95
N GLU A 731 10.46 16.03 11.95
CA GLU A 731 9.40 15.04 11.83
C GLU A 731 8.08 15.78 12.05
N ILE A 732 7.33 16.01 10.99
CA ILE A 732 6.14 16.87 11.00
C ILE A 732 4.90 16.03 11.32
N HIS A 733 4.72 14.90 10.61
CA HIS A 733 3.60 13.97 10.75
C HIS A 733 2.24 14.67 10.87
N GLN A 734 1.96 15.59 9.97
CA GLN A 734 0.76 16.41 10.03
C GLN A 734 0.12 16.63 8.66
N GLY A 735 -1.22 16.45 8.61
CA GLY A 735 -2.08 16.96 7.56
C GLY A 735 -2.67 18.32 7.92
N HIS A 736 -3.41 18.91 7.00
CA HIS A 736 -4.12 20.16 7.24
C HIS A 736 -5.60 20.00 6.87
N LYS A 737 -6.48 20.07 7.87
CA LYS A 737 -7.95 19.98 7.69
C LYS A 737 -8.33 18.74 6.85
N THR A 738 -9.02 18.97 5.73
CA THR A 738 -9.46 17.95 4.79
C THR A 738 -8.60 17.88 3.52
N LEU A 739 -7.50 18.63 3.45
CA LEU A 739 -6.60 18.58 2.29
C LEU A 739 -6.00 17.17 2.15
N PRO A 740 -5.99 16.59 0.94
CA PRO A 740 -5.40 15.28 0.68
C PRO A 740 -3.87 15.36 0.59
N LEU A 741 -3.26 15.99 1.58
CA LEU A 741 -1.83 16.21 1.70
C LEU A 741 -1.39 15.99 3.14
N PHE A 742 -0.43 15.10 3.35
CA PHE A 742 0.18 14.81 4.64
C PHE A 742 1.70 14.94 4.55
N LEU A 743 2.27 15.75 5.41
CA LEU A 743 3.72 15.97 5.52
C LEU A 743 4.29 15.01 6.57
N HIS A 744 5.15 14.11 6.14
CA HIS A 744 5.83 13.18 7.04
C HIS A 744 7.07 13.80 7.65
N ARG A 745 8.00 14.21 6.78
CA ARG A 745 9.34 14.62 7.18
C ARG A 745 9.89 15.69 6.26
N LEU A 746 10.64 16.61 6.84
CA LEU A 746 11.52 17.52 6.13
C LEU A 746 12.98 17.13 6.43
N SER A 747 13.80 16.95 5.41
CA SER A 747 15.20 16.55 5.53
C SER A 747 16.09 17.47 4.71
N LEU A 748 17.28 17.71 5.19
CA LEU A 748 18.36 18.38 4.46
C LEU A 748 19.35 17.32 4.01
N GLY A 749 19.68 17.32 2.73
CA GLY A 749 20.72 16.50 2.13
C GLY A 749 21.93 17.34 1.71
N ALA A 750 23.11 16.81 1.88
CA ALA A 750 24.32 17.30 1.25
C ALA A 750 24.94 16.18 0.42
N PHE A 751 25.51 16.50 -0.73
CA PHE A 751 26.08 15.52 -1.60
C PHE A 751 27.35 15.97 -2.30
N VAL A 752 28.15 14.98 -2.68
CA VAL A 752 29.29 15.14 -3.58
C VAL A 752 29.22 14.03 -4.63
N ASP A 753 29.25 14.44 -5.88
CA ASP A 753 29.29 13.55 -7.04
C ASP A 753 30.63 13.76 -7.76
N ALA A 754 31.25 12.68 -8.20
CA ALA A 754 32.47 12.74 -9.00
C ALA A 754 32.46 11.67 -10.09
N GLY A 755 33.03 11.95 -11.24
CA GLY A 755 33.13 11.00 -12.32
C GLY A 755 34.30 11.23 -13.23
N VAL A 756 34.75 10.12 -13.81
CA VAL A 756 35.81 10.11 -14.86
C VAL A 756 35.24 9.40 -16.07
N CYS A 757 35.35 10.02 -17.20
CA CYS A 757 35.07 9.41 -18.50
C CYS A 757 36.25 9.48 -19.44
N SER A 758 36.41 8.44 -20.28
CA SER A 758 37.52 8.32 -21.19
C SER A 758 37.20 7.35 -22.33
N GLY A 759 38.01 7.35 -23.37
CA GLY A 759 37.96 6.36 -24.43
C GLY A 759 38.43 6.83 -25.78
N ALA A 760 38.04 6.11 -26.83
CA ALA A 760 38.44 6.41 -28.21
C ALA A 760 37.87 7.75 -28.73
N LEU A 761 36.72 8.16 -28.15
CA LEU A 761 36.00 9.40 -28.52
C LEU A 761 36.45 10.62 -27.71
N SER A 762 37.09 10.44 -26.55
CA SER A 762 37.49 11.54 -25.68
C SER A 762 38.73 11.21 -24.85
N ARG A 763 39.52 12.25 -24.51
CA ARG A 763 40.62 12.14 -23.54
C ARG A 763 40.02 11.89 -22.13
N ASN A 764 40.86 11.48 -21.18
CA ASN A 764 40.45 11.38 -19.77
C ASN A 764 39.94 12.73 -19.29
N GLN A 765 38.66 12.74 -18.91
CA GLN A 765 37.96 13.94 -18.42
C GLN A 765 37.34 13.61 -17.04
N MET A 766 37.61 14.49 -16.10
CA MET A 766 37.06 14.38 -14.74
C MET A 766 36.12 15.56 -14.50
N ILE A 767 34.92 15.26 -13.97
CA ILE A 767 34.00 16.26 -13.49
C ILE A 767 33.56 15.89 -12.07
N ALA A 768 33.34 16.92 -11.25
CA ALA A 768 32.82 16.76 -9.92
C ALA A 768 31.86 17.90 -9.56
N GLY A 769 30.79 17.58 -8.89
CA GLY A 769 29.80 18.53 -8.39
C GLY A 769 29.47 18.27 -6.93
N ALA A 770 29.05 19.32 -6.24
CA ALA A 770 28.60 19.24 -4.86
C ALA A 770 27.41 20.17 -4.64
N GLY A 771 26.58 19.85 -3.64
CA GLY A 771 25.41 20.66 -3.40
C GLY A 771 24.60 20.24 -2.20
N PHE A 772 23.42 20.88 -2.10
CA PHE A 772 22.47 20.63 -1.04
C PHE A 772 21.08 20.41 -1.62
N GLU A 773 20.28 19.56 -0.95
CA GLU A 773 18.91 19.26 -1.31
C GLU A 773 18.01 19.35 -0.09
N LEU A 774 16.88 20.05 -0.22
CA LEU A 774 15.78 19.99 0.73
C LEU A 774 14.81 18.91 0.24
N ILE A 775 14.52 17.92 1.08
CA ILE A 775 13.69 16.78 0.74
C ILE A 775 12.49 16.78 1.66
N THR A 776 11.30 16.87 1.08
CA THR A 776 10.04 16.75 1.80
C THR A 776 9.40 15.41 1.46
N SER A 777 9.27 14.54 2.45
CA SER A 777 8.48 13.31 2.30
C SER A 777 7.02 13.62 2.59
N LEU A 778 6.16 13.32 1.65
CA LEU A 778 4.75 13.67 1.72
C LEU A 778 3.87 12.55 1.15
N GLU A 779 2.62 12.55 1.57
CA GLU A 779 1.57 11.67 1.04
C GLU A 779 0.52 12.54 0.33
N ILE A 780 0.17 12.16 -0.89
CA ILE A 780 -0.82 12.85 -1.72
C ILE A 780 -1.99 11.90 -1.96
N ALA A 781 -3.21 12.43 -1.89
CA ALA A 781 -4.43 11.68 -2.17
C ALA A 781 -4.50 10.35 -1.38
N TRP A 782 -4.26 10.42 -0.07
CA TRP A 782 -4.51 9.36 0.91
C TRP A 782 -3.80 8.03 0.61
N GLY A 783 -2.48 7.99 0.70
CA GLY A 783 -1.68 6.77 0.60
C GLY A 783 -0.62 6.77 -0.50
N ASN A 784 -0.57 7.79 -1.35
CA ASN A 784 0.47 7.90 -2.37
C ASN A 784 1.71 8.61 -1.81
N LEU A 785 2.64 7.83 -1.28
CA LEU A 785 3.91 8.35 -0.78
C LEU A 785 4.73 8.95 -1.92
N SER A 786 5.13 10.20 -1.74
CA SER A 786 5.90 11.00 -2.68
C SER A 786 7.03 11.72 -1.97
N ALA A 787 8.06 12.10 -2.70
CA ALA A 787 9.09 13.01 -2.24
C ALA A 787 9.20 14.18 -3.20
N PHE A 788 9.26 15.37 -2.62
CA PHE A 788 9.61 16.60 -3.33
C PHE A 788 11.03 16.98 -2.93
N LYS A 789 11.90 17.16 -3.92
CA LYS A 789 13.28 17.58 -3.75
C LYS A 789 13.51 18.89 -4.43
N ALA A 790 14.09 19.84 -3.74
CA ALA A 790 14.56 21.10 -4.28
C ALA A 790 16.02 21.31 -3.84
N GLY A 791 16.92 21.56 -4.76
CA GLY A 791 18.33 21.65 -4.46
C GLY A 791 19.11 22.58 -5.38
N LEU A 792 20.32 22.88 -4.94
CA LEU A 792 21.33 23.62 -5.68
C LEU A 792 22.60 22.78 -5.77
N ALA A 793 23.16 22.68 -6.94
CA ALA A 793 24.36 21.93 -7.22
C ALA A 793 25.37 22.82 -7.97
N TRP A 794 26.62 22.82 -7.55
CA TRP A 794 27.71 23.57 -8.18
C TRP A 794 28.71 22.63 -8.84
N PRO A 795 29.26 22.99 -10.01
CA PRO A 795 30.45 22.34 -10.54
C PRO A 795 31.64 22.66 -9.61
N VAL A 796 32.35 21.64 -9.15
CA VAL A 796 33.53 21.75 -8.26
C VAL A 796 34.83 21.52 -9.01
N ALA A 797 34.80 20.61 -9.99
CA ALA A 797 35.92 20.35 -10.88
C ALA A 797 35.39 20.03 -12.27
N GLN A 798 36.01 20.63 -13.28
CA GLN A 798 35.67 20.43 -14.69
C GLN A 798 36.93 20.46 -15.54
N PRO A 799 36.96 19.78 -16.71
CA PRO A 799 38.09 19.83 -17.63
C PRO A 799 38.18 21.18 -18.34
N ASP A 800 39.40 21.53 -18.84
CA ASP A 800 39.61 22.73 -19.64
C ASP A 800 38.66 22.74 -20.85
N GLY A 801 37.99 23.86 -21.08
CA GLY A 801 37.08 24.05 -22.22
C GLY A 801 35.61 23.66 -21.91
N LEU A 802 35.32 23.28 -20.67
CA LEU A 802 33.97 23.12 -20.18
C LEU A 802 33.66 24.26 -19.20
N ASP A 803 32.88 25.25 -19.63
CA ASP A 803 32.59 26.46 -18.85
C ASP A 803 31.17 26.38 -18.29
N GLU A 804 30.90 25.40 -17.45
CA GLU A 804 29.66 25.40 -16.65
C GLU A 804 29.86 26.32 -15.43
N GLU A 805 29.14 27.43 -15.40
CA GLU A 805 29.23 28.43 -14.34
C GLU A 805 27.95 28.48 -13.48
N GLY A 806 28.14 28.61 -12.18
CA GLY A 806 27.03 28.84 -11.22
C GLY A 806 26.27 27.60 -10.80
N PRO A 807 25.29 27.78 -9.91
CA PRO A 807 24.51 26.66 -9.42
C PRO A 807 23.46 26.22 -10.41
N VAL A 808 23.35 24.91 -10.60
CA VAL A 808 22.23 24.28 -11.27
C VAL A 808 21.12 24.03 -10.25
N PHE A 809 19.92 24.55 -10.54
CA PHE A 809 18.74 24.30 -9.71
C PHE A 809 18.15 22.92 -10.07
N VAL A 810 17.96 22.10 -9.05
CA VAL A 810 17.36 20.76 -9.18
C VAL A 810 15.99 20.78 -8.53
N LEU A 811 14.96 20.44 -9.29
CA LEU A 811 13.61 20.25 -8.81
C LEU A 811 13.11 18.88 -9.23
N GLN A 812 12.70 18.06 -8.27
CA GLN A 812 12.25 16.71 -8.56
C GLN A 812 11.04 16.33 -7.71
N ILE A 813 10.05 15.70 -8.36
CA ILE A 813 8.95 15.01 -7.69
C ILE A 813 9.10 13.52 -8.02
N GLY A 814 9.19 12.69 -7.00
CA GLY A 814 9.42 11.27 -7.19
C GLY A 814 8.93 10.42 -6.02
N ARG A 815 9.32 9.15 -6.02
CA ARG A 815 9.09 8.29 -4.86
C ARG A 815 10.06 8.64 -3.74
N PRO A 816 9.67 8.50 -2.46
CA PRO A 816 10.61 8.63 -1.35
C PRO A 816 11.75 7.61 -1.49
N LEU A 817 12.91 7.96 -0.97
CA LEU A 817 14.14 7.17 -1.01
C LEU A 817 13.99 5.83 -0.30
#